data_51b90e576cef906887fbf5305aad1f9e
#
_entry.id   51b90e576cef906887fbf5305aad1f9e
#
_cell.length_a   1.000
_cell.length_b   1.000
_cell.length_c   1.000
_cell.angle_alpha   90.00
_cell.angle_beta   90.00
_cell.angle_gamma   90.00
#
_symmetry.space_group_name_H-M   'P 1'
#
loop_
_entity.id
_entity.type
_entity.pdbx_description
1 polymer ?
#
loop_
_entity_poly.entity_id
_entity_poly.type
_entity_poly.pdbx_seq_one_letter_code
_entity_poly.pdbx_strand_id
1 'polypeptide(L)'
;MERLDFASVMAVLRQNIPDENFGNQADFLDSLFVDLGSSPQTAMDFDQGQVCRWMNGLARLSPNIISFYQEKDNQRKLLRRIKERLLPLMPDSAMAAQELYDLVLQAPNVSPQKKMELTDGYTFEDENDEAIFVLDVLCLAMQLRFEKRDVRKKQLLTPGNLSPAVVDYIFDTDIPRPCRWFLGREQELEQLHALLVDHSKVFLHGIPGIGKSELAKAYAKQYGKEYTNVIYVNYPGDLKQAVIDLDFADDLPDETDDTRFKRHNRFLRSLREDTFLIVDNFNVTASQDQFLDVMLKYRCRILFTTRSRYENHISLEVGELNPDTLLELVGKFFPEAEKKQDEIKESVALLHGHTFAVELAARLLANGLLKPKALLTKLQKEKAALDADDKIGTTKDGRNRKATYYEHIHSLFSLYKLSGTEQEIMRCMTLIPANGISSRRFAAWMDQQNMNTINDLMEMGFVHPKNSREILLHPMIREVAVEELKPSVNNCSVLLDSLQGISLMHGLDFMNNKQVFHTVESIITTIRKDDTAKYLLFLENVFQYMDKYRYEAGMQAIIEEMTAILADDSVGTSADRACLLDARAVLEKNTKKQIELIEEAIRVLGNVHPGNAHLAANLHANLGALYHKAGRMDLAKLYMEQGVQLLEEYNLTGYHDSVTQICNYAALITDLGEPQRAYSALLKLARTVKELNSNQCLDFGLIQQVMGSVCVVRGDAAQAQLHHQRAMAIFEVVFEDEPMLLEEKRKEIGQAALVSRQKNQKLLV
;
A
#
# COMPACT_ATOMS: atom_id res chain seq x y z
N MET A 1 -29.45 -10.58 -18.39
CA MET A 1 -29.77 -9.13 -18.36
C MET A 1 -28.77 -8.47 -17.42
N GLU A 2 -28.05 -7.51 -17.92
CA GLU A 2 -27.03 -6.81 -17.17
C GLU A 2 -27.70 -5.83 -16.18
N ARG A 3 -27.18 -5.75 -14.95
CA ARG A 3 -27.70 -4.82 -13.93
C ARG A 3 -27.05 -3.47 -14.14
N LEU A 4 -27.77 -2.41 -13.80
CA LEU A 4 -27.19 -1.08 -13.75
C LEU A 4 -26.43 -0.94 -12.42
N ASP A 5 -25.12 -0.77 -12.49
CA ASP A 5 -24.23 -0.43 -11.40
C ASP A 5 -23.07 0.42 -11.95
N PHE A 6 -22.21 0.94 -11.06
CA PHE A 6 -21.07 1.74 -11.49
C PHE A 6 -20.20 1.02 -12.51
N ALA A 7 -19.93 -0.28 -12.31
CA ALA A 7 -19.08 -1.07 -13.20
C ALA A 7 -19.70 -1.24 -14.59
N SER A 8 -21.01 -1.44 -14.72
CA SER A 8 -21.67 -1.57 -16.03
C SER A 8 -21.67 -0.26 -16.80
N VAL A 9 -21.88 0.86 -16.11
CA VAL A 9 -21.77 2.20 -16.74
C VAL A 9 -20.36 2.44 -17.22
N MET A 10 -19.36 2.19 -16.40
CA MET A 10 -17.96 2.37 -16.76
C MET A 10 -17.53 1.43 -17.91
N ALA A 11 -18.08 0.23 -17.97
CA ALA A 11 -17.81 -0.70 -19.09
C ALA A 11 -18.31 -0.15 -20.43
N VAL A 12 -19.53 0.41 -20.47
CA VAL A 12 -20.06 1.06 -21.68
C VAL A 12 -19.20 2.27 -22.08
N LEU A 13 -18.90 3.16 -21.12
CA LEU A 13 -18.04 4.32 -21.39
C LEU A 13 -16.66 3.91 -21.91
N ARG A 14 -16.05 2.88 -21.28
CA ARG A 14 -14.73 2.37 -21.68
C ARG A 14 -14.70 1.80 -23.08
N GLN A 15 -15.74 1.06 -23.49
CA GLN A 15 -15.83 0.45 -24.81
C GLN A 15 -15.87 1.49 -25.93
N ASN A 16 -16.39 2.68 -25.65
CA ASN A 16 -16.51 3.79 -26.58
C ASN A 16 -15.27 4.72 -26.61
N ILE A 17 -14.22 4.44 -25.81
CA ILE A 17 -12.97 5.19 -25.80
C ILE A 17 -11.89 4.33 -26.49
N PRO A 18 -11.22 4.80 -27.56
CA PRO A 18 -10.11 4.09 -28.20
C PRO A 18 -8.97 3.82 -27.20
N ASP A 19 -8.29 2.68 -27.31
CA ASP A 19 -7.20 2.28 -26.41
C ASP A 19 -6.07 3.31 -26.32
N GLU A 20 -5.77 3.99 -27.40
CA GLU A 20 -4.78 5.06 -27.48
C GLU A 20 -5.14 6.30 -26.64
N ASN A 21 -6.43 6.55 -26.41
CA ASN A 21 -6.96 7.69 -25.66
C ASN A 21 -7.31 7.35 -24.22
N PHE A 22 -7.39 6.06 -23.86
CA PHE A 22 -7.92 5.65 -22.55
C PHE A 22 -6.93 5.87 -21.41
N GLY A 23 -5.63 5.69 -21.65
CA GLY A 23 -4.65 5.70 -20.57
C GLY A 23 -4.81 4.50 -19.62
N ASN A 24 -4.44 4.66 -18.34
CA ASN A 24 -4.77 3.65 -17.32
C ASN A 24 -6.10 3.98 -16.61
N GLN A 25 -6.69 2.96 -15.97
CA GLN A 25 -8.02 3.10 -15.32
C GLN A 25 -8.03 4.13 -14.19
N ALA A 26 -6.94 4.20 -13.43
CA ALA A 26 -6.86 5.12 -12.31
C ALA A 26 -6.67 6.56 -12.76
N ASP A 27 -5.82 6.84 -13.78
CA ASP A 27 -5.67 8.17 -14.37
C ASP A 27 -7.00 8.65 -14.98
N PHE A 28 -7.74 7.72 -15.58
CA PHE A 28 -9.07 8.00 -16.11
C PHE A 28 -10.05 8.42 -15.01
N LEU A 29 -10.15 7.67 -13.91
CA LEU A 29 -11.02 8.07 -12.79
C LEU A 29 -10.56 9.33 -12.10
N ASP A 30 -9.25 9.56 -11.94
CA ASP A 30 -8.73 10.82 -11.41
C ASP A 30 -9.17 12.01 -12.26
N SER A 31 -9.17 11.85 -13.58
CA SER A 31 -9.59 12.93 -14.48
C SER A 31 -11.06 13.34 -14.25
N LEU A 32 -11.90 12.38 -13.82
CA LEU A 32 -13.31 12.61 -13.52
C LEU A 32 -13.57 13.05 -12.07
N PHE A 33 -12.82 12.54 -11.08
CA PHE A 33 -13.19 12.62 -9.67
C PHE A 33 -12.18 13.36 -8.77
N VAL A 34 -11.13 13.99 -9.32
CA VAL A 34 -9.95 14.54 -8.60
C VAL A 34 -10.22 15.61 -7.54
N ASP A 35 -11.35 16.31 -7.56
CA ASP A 35 -11.61 17.38 -6.57
C ASP A 35 -12.25 16.87 -5.25
N LEU A 36 -12.21 15.58 -5.00
CA LEU A 36 -12.63 15.01 -3.73
C LEU A 36 -11.49 15.17 -2.71
N GLY A 37 -11.58 16.19 -1.90
CA GLY A 37 -10.67 16.45 -0.81
C GLY A 37 -9.89 17.74 -1.00
N SER A 38 -10.29 18.73 -0.23
CA SER A 38 -9.60 20.03 -0.11
C SER A 38 -8.47 19.99 0.92
N SER A 39 -8.16 18.83 1.54
CA SER A 39 -7.06 18.67 2.48
C SER A 39 -6.11 17.55 2.05
N PRO A 40 -4.78 17.65 2.36
CA PRO A 40 -3.81 16.60 2.09
C PRO A 40 -4.16 15.24 2.71
N GLN A 41 -4.91 15.26 3.82
CA GLN A 41 -5.37 14.06 4.54
C GLN A 41 -6.55 13.36 3.85
N THR A 42 -7.27 14.07 2.99
CA THR A 42 -8.41 13.57 2.21
C THR A 42 -8.13 13.55 0.71
N ALA A 43 -6.90 13.86 0.27
CA ALA A 43 -6.50 13.74 -1.12
C ALA A 43 -6.59 12.26 -1.53
N MET A 44 -7.64 11.91 -2.25
CA MET A 44 -7.84 10.58 -2.76
C MET A 44 -6.93 10.37 -3.97
N ASP A 45 -5.82 9.69 -3.76
CA ASP A 45 -5.15 8.94 -4.81
C ASP A 45 -5.97 7.68 -5.04
N PHE A 46 -6.57 7.57 -6.20
CA PHE A 46 -7.19 6.31 -6.58
C PHE A 46 -6.11 5.29 -6.88
N ASP A 47 -5.92 4.35 -5.95
CA ASP A 47 -5.08 3.18 -6.15
C ASP A 47 -5.58 2.38 -7.35
N GLN A 48 -4.68 1.94 -8.24
CA GLN A 48 -5.03 1.22 -9.46
C GLN A 48 -5.83 -0.06 -9.14
N GLY A 49 -5.43 -0.80 -8.10
CA GLY A 49 -6.15 -2.00 -7.69
C GLY A 49 -7.57 -1.70 -7.19
N GLN A 50 -7.75 -0.62 -6.43
CA GLN A 50 -9.06 -0.19 -5.96
C GLN A 50 -9.97 0.23 -7.12
N VAL A 51 -9.43 1.02 -8.05
CA VAL A 51 -10.15 1.42 -9.26
C VAL A 51 -10.55 0.22 -10.10
N CYS A 52 -9.65 -0.72 -10.30
CA CYS A 52 -9.96 -1.97 -11.00
C CYS A 52 -11.09 -2.76 -10.33
N ARG A 53 -11.12 -2.82 -8.98
CA ARG A 53 -12.24 -3.47 -8.27
C ARG A 53 -13.55 -2.74 -8.49
N TRP A 54 -13.58 -1.42 -8.47
CA TRP A 54 -14.78 -0.64 -8.75
C TRP A 54 -15.27 -0.83 -10.19
N MET A 55 -14.38 -0.70 -11.15
CA MET A 55 -14.70 -0.81 -12.58
C MET A 55 -15.13 -2.23 -12.99
N ASN A 56 -14.66 -3.25 -12.29
CA ASN A 56 -15.05 -4.64 -12.52
C ASN A 56 -16.23 -5.11 -11.64
N GLY A 57 -16.78 -4.25 -10.79
CA GLY A 57 -17.91 -4.60 -9.91
C GLY A 57 -17.54 -5.57 -8.79
N LEU A 58 -16.29 -5.57 -8.35
CA LEU A 58 -15.76 -6.42 -7.28
C LEU A 58 -15.80 -5.73 -5.92
N ALA A 59 -15.86 -4.40 -5.89
CA ALA A 59 -16.06 -3.57 -4.72
C ALA A 59 -17.05 -2.45 -5.04
N ARG A 60 -17.70 -1.92 -3.99
CA ARG A 60 -18.52 -0.70 -4.10
C ARG A 60 -17.61 0.51 -4.29
N LEU A 61 -18.08 1.50 -5.05
CA LEU A 61 -17.43 2.81 -5.09
C LEU A 61 -17.40 3.41 -3.68
N SER A 62 -16.31 4.10 -3.34
CA SER A 62 -16.13 4.68 -2.00
C SER A 62 -17.34 5.53 -1.58
N PRO A 63 -17.87 5.34 -0.37
CA PRO A 63 -19.00 6.13 0.15
C PRO A 63 -18.74 7.62 0.16
N ASN A 64 -17.50 8.05 0.38
CA ASN A 64 -17.15 9.46 0.32
C ASN A 64 -17.37 10.04 -1.08
N ILE A 65 -17.06 9.29 -2.13
CA ILE A 65 -17.33 9.68 -3.52
C ILE A 65 -18.85 9.76 -3.75
N ILE A 66 -19.58 8.74 -3.30
CA ILE A 66 -21.03 8.68 -3.45
C ILE A 66 -21.68 9.87 -2.72
N SER A 67 -21.35 10.10 -1.46
CA SER A 67 -21.90 11.21 -0.65
C SER A 67 -21.56 12.57 -1.24
N PHE A 68 -20.32 12.75 -1.71
CA PHE A 68 -19.88 13.99 -2.33
C PHE A 68 -20.71 14.36 -3.57
N TYR A 69 -20.98 13.38 -4.44
CA TYR A 69 -21.79 13.61 -5.66
C TYR A 69 -23.30 13.51 -5.46
N GLN A 70 -23.79 13.36 -4.23
CA GLN A 70 -25.18 13.63 -3.88
C GLN A 70 -25.47 15.13 -3.84
N GLU A 71 -24.48 15.98 -3.62
CA GLU A 71 -24.62 17.45 -3.59
C GLU A 71 -24.67 18.05 -5.00
N LYS A 72 -25.66 18.93 -5.25
CA LYS A 72 -25.87 19.53 -6.58
C LYS A 72 -24.67 20.31 -7.11
N ASP A 73 -23.90 20.98 -6.24
CA ASP A 73 -22.73 21.75 -6.66
C ASP A 73 -21.59 20.86 -7.13
N ASN A 74 -21.44 19.70 -6.51
CA ASN A 74 -20.45 18.70 -6.91
C ASN A 74 -20.88 17.96 -8.19
N GLN A 75 -22.18 17.73 -8.37
CA GLN A 75 -22.73 17.23 -9.65
C GLN A 75 -22.44 18.19 -10.81
N ARG A 76 -22.55 19.50 -10.59
CA ARG A 76 -22.17 20.51 -11.62
C ARG A 76 -20.67 20.43 -11.99
N LYS A 77 -19.80 20.20 -11.01
CA LYS A 77 -18.36 20.00 -11.27
C LYS A 77 -18.12 18.72 -12.08
N LEU A 78 -18.81 17.62 -11.74
CA LEU A 78 -18.72 16.37 -12.48
C LEU A 78 -19.26 16.53 -13.92
N LEU A 79 -20.39 17.21 -14.10
CA LEU A 79 -20.94 17.52 -15.43
C LEU A 79 -19.92 18.25 -16.31
N ARG A 80 -19.27 19.28 -15.75
CA ARG A 80 -18.23 20.01 -16.49
C ARG A 80 -17.08 19.10 -16.92
N ARG A 81 -16.67 18.18 -16.06
CA ARG A 81 -15.60 17.23 -16.40
C ARG A 81 -16.03 16.18 -17.42
N ILE A 82 -17.26 15.70 -17.34
CA ILE A 82 -17.81 14.83 -18.38
C ILE A 82 -17.70 15.54 -19.73
N LYS A 83 -18.10 16.79 -19.83
CA LYS A 83 -18.00 17.59 -21.05
C LYS A 83 -16.57 17.86 -21.52
N GLU A 84 -15.71 18.30 -20.60
CA GLU A 84 -14.37 18.77 -20.96
C GLU A 84 -13.33 17.66 -21.06
N ARG A 85 -13.56 16.49 -20.44
CA ARG A 85 -12.53 15.45 -20.32
C ARG A 85 -13.00 14.06 -20.73
N LEU A 86 -14.29 13.71 -20.60
CA LEU A 86 -14.78 12.38 -20.92
C LEU A 86 -15.29 12.29 -22.37
N LEU A 87 -16.27 13.11 -22.73
CA LEU A 87 -16.86 13.06 -24.07
C LEU A 87 -15.83 13.28 -25.20
N PRO A 88 -14.85 14.19 -25.08
CA PRO A 88 -13.81 14.38 -26.11
C PRO A 88 -12.89 13.16 -26.32
N LEU A 89 -12.87 12.17 -25.41
CA LEU A 89 -12.12 10.91 -25.61
C LEU A 89 -12.87 9.93 -26.53
N MET A 90 -14.16 10.13 -26.75
CA MET A 90 -15.03 9.25 -27.52
C MET A 90 -15.18 9.77 -28.95
N PRO A 91 -14.97 8.95 -30.00
CA PRO A 91 -15.22 9.34 -31.38
C PRO A 91 -16.72 9.61 -31.68
N ASP A 92 -17.60 8.93 -30.93
CA ASP A 92 -19.07 9.04 -31.05
C ASP A 92 -19.68 8.97 -29.64
N SER A 93 -19.85 10.12 -29.01
CA SER A 93 -20.43 10.25 -27.67
C SER A 93 -21.95 9.99 -27.66
N ALA A 94 -22.64 10.26 -28.77
CA ALA A 94 -24.06 9.97 -28.92
C ALA A 94 -24.31 8.45 -28.90
N MET A 95 -23.45 7.67 -29.54
CA MET A 95 -23.52 6.21 -29.49
C MET A 95 -23.32 5.69 -28.05
N ALA A 96 -22.36 6.21 -27.31
CA ALA A 96 -22.13 5.83 -25.92
C ALA A 96 -23.36 6.19 -25.03
N ALA A 97 -23.96 7.35 -25.23
CA ALA A 97 -25.18 7.76 -24.54
C ALA A 97 -26.37 6.84 -24.88
N GLN A 98 -26.51 6.44 -26.13
CA GLN A 98 -27.55 5.48 -26.57
C GLN A 98 -27.34 4.09 -25.94
N GLU A 99 -26.13 3.58 -25.88
CA GLU A 99 -25.84 2.31 -25.20
C GLU A 99 -26.14 2.36 -23.70
N LEU A 100 -25.86 3.47 -23.02
CA LEU A 100 -26.25 3.69 -21.63
C LEU A 100 -27.78 3.75 -21.48
N TYR A 101 -28.48 4.39 -22.40
CA TYR A 101 -29.93 4.43 -22.44
C TYR A 101 -30.53 3.01 -22.52
N ASP A 102 -30.00 2.20 -23.43
CA ASP A 102 -30.45 0.81 -23.60
C ASP A 102 -30.12 -0.03 -22.34
N LEU A 103 -28.97 0.20 -21.72
CA LEU A 103 -28.59 -0.44 -20.45
C LEU A 103 -29.60 -0.10 -19.34
N VAL A 104 -30.00 1.18 -19.21
CA VAL A 104 -31.01 1.61 -18.21
C VAL A 104 -32.36 0.94 -18.45
N LEU A 105 -32.81 0.89 -19.73
CA LEU A 105 -34.09 0.27 -20.08
C LEU A 105 -34.10 -1.24 -19.77
N GLN A 106 -32.99 -1.93 -19.99
CA GLN A 106 -32.88 -3.39 -19.80
C GLN A 106 -32.57 -3.76 -18.35
N ALA A 107 -32.08 -2.86 -17.50
CA ALA A 107 -31.65 -3.14 -16.15
C ALA A 107 -32.79 -3.63 -15.24
N PRO A 108 -32.70 -4.84 -14.68
CA PRO A 108 -33.76 -5.40 -13.82
C PRO A 108 -33.82 -4.76 -12.42
N ASN A 109 -32.77 -4.09 -12.00
CA ASN A 109 -32.64 -3.45 -10.69
C ASN A 109 -33.04 -1.96 -10.68
N VAL A 110 -33.53 -1.44 -11.78
CA VAL A 110 -34.10 -0.09 -11.88
C VAL A 110 -35.61 -0.18 -11.98
N SER A 111 -36.33 0.57 -11.13
CA SER A 111 -37.80 0.56 -11.14
C SER A 111 -38.36 1.17 -12.44
N PRO A 112 -39.55 0.71 -12.91
CA PRO A 112 -40.17 1.26 -14.12
C PRO A 112 -40.36 2.77 -14.09
N GLN A 113 -40.74 3.30 -12.94
CA GLN A 113 -40.90 4.74 -12.74
C GLN A 113 -39.57 5.49 -12.93
N LYS A 114 -38.48 4.95 -12.36
CA LYS A 114 -37.15 5.59 -12.46
C LYS A 114 -36.58 5.48 -13.88
N LYS A 115 -36.89 4.40 -14.59
CA LYS A 115 -36.56 4.28 -16.03
C LYS A 115 -37.23 5.39 -16.84
N MET A 116 -38.53 5.61 -16.64
CA MET A 116 -39.27 6.69 -17.33
C MET A 116 -38.68 8.08 -16.99
N GLU A 117 -38.43 8.35 -15.70
CA GLU A 117 -37.85 9.65 -15.29
C GLU A 117 -36.51 9.94 -15.95
N LEU A 118 -35.66 8.91 -16.12
CA LEU A 118 -34.33 9.04 -16.71
C LEU A 118 -34.29 9.06 -18.22
N THR A 119 -35.27 8.44 -18.88
CA THR A 119 -35.26 8.30 -20.35
C THR A 119 -36.22 9.28 -21.04
N ASP A 120 -37.00 10.03 -20.29
CA ASP A 120 -37.91 11.01 -20.85
C ASP A 120 -37.18 12.30 -21.24
N GLY A 121 -37.33 12.70 -22.51
CA GLY A 121 -36.86 13.98 -23.04
C GLY A 121 -35.44 14.05 -23.58
N TYR A 122 -34.67 12.95 -23.60
CA TYR A 122 -33.34 12.94 -24.21
C TYR A 122 -33.40 12.56 -25.69
N THR A 123 -32.75 13.35 -26.54
CA THR A 123 -32.65 13.09 -28.01
C THR A 123 -31.24 12.80 -28.48
N PHE A 124 -30.21 13.09 -27.65
CA PHE A 124 -28.78 12.95 -27.98
C PHE A 124 -28.38 13.68 -29.27
N GLU A 125 -28.99 14.83 -29.51
CA GLU A 125 -28.68 15.66 -30.69
C GLU A 125 -27.59 16.70 -30.42
N ASP A 126 -27.20 16.89 -29.14
CA ASP A 126 -26.12 17.77 -28.74
C ASP A 126 -25.32 17.18 -27.55
N GLU A 127 -24.02 17.52 -27.48
CA GLU A 127 -23.08 17.09 -26.43
C GLU A 127 -23.54 17.46 -25.01
N ASN A 128 -24.40 18.47 -24.86
CA ASN A 128 -24.93 18.89 -23.58
C ASN A 128 -25.94 17.88 -23.05
N ASP A 129 -26.83 17.41 -23.91
CA ASP A 129 -27.82 16.39 -23.56
C ASP A 129 -27.14 15.06 -23.23
N GLU A 130 -26.13 14.68 -24.02
CA GLU A 130 -25.31 13.49 -23.77
C GLU A 130 -24.61 13.55 -22.41
N ALA A 131 -23.96 14.69 -22.08
CA ALA A 131 -23.25 14.86 -20.83
C ALA A 131 -24.18 14.84 -19.60
N ILE A 132 -25.36 15.44 -19.69
CA ILE A 132 -26.37 15.44 -18.63
C ILE A 132 -26.87 14.02 -18.40
N PHE A 133 -27.18 13.30 -19.49
CA PHE A 133 -27.63 11.91 -19.41
C PHE A 133 -26.56 10.99 -18.76
N VAL A 134 -25.30 11.08 -19.19
CA VAL A 134 -24.19 10.34 -18.60
C VAL A 134 -24.06 10.65 -17.10
N LEU A 135 -24.18 11.92 -16.69
CA LEU A 135 -24.17 12.30 -15.27
C LEU A 135 -25.33 11.66 -14.50
N ASP A 136 -26.53 11.73 -15.03
CA ASP A 136 -27.73 11.21 -14.35
C ASP A 136 -27.66 9.69 -14.19
N VAL A 137 -27.21 8.99 -15.22
CA VAL A 137 -26.97 7.52 -15.16
C VAL A 137 -25.87 7.16 -14.16
N LEU A 138 -24.76 7.90 -14.13
CA LEU A 138 -23.69 7.70 -13.15
C LEU A 138 -24.20 7.92 -11.72
N CYS A 139 -24.90 9.02 -11.47
CA CYS A 139 -25.47 9.33 -10.16
C CYS A 139 -26.47 8.27 -9.70
N LEU A 140 -27.31 7.76 -10.60
CA LEU A 140 -28.20 6.65 -10.29
C LEU A 140 -27.44 5.38 -9.97
N ALA A 141 -26.46 5.01 -10.79
CA ALA A 141 -25.67 3.79 -10.62
C ALA A 141 -24.92 3.76 -9.28
N MET A 142 -24.43 4.92 -8.82
CA MET A 142 -23.78 5.06 -7.49
C MET A 142 -24.75 4.83 -6.32
N GLN A 143 -26.04 5.17 -6.49
CA GLN A 143 -27.05 5.06 -5.44
C GLN A 143 -27.70 3.69 -5.34
N LEU A 144 -27.62 2.90 -6.42
CA LEU A 144 -28.22 1.57 -6.46
C LEU A 144 -27.48 0.60 -5.52
N ARG A 145 -28.24 -0.39 -5.03
CA ARG A 145 -27.66 -1.44 -4.16
C ARG A 145 -26.54 -2.17 -4.88
N PHE A 146 -25.33 -2.12 -4.29
CA PHE A 146 -24.17 -2.86 -4.80
C PHE A 146 -24.35 -4.37 -4.59
N GLU A 147 -24.02 -5.14 -5.62
CA GLU A 147 -23.89 -6.59 -5.54
C GLU A 147 -22.58 -7.02 -6.21
N LYS A 148 -21.68 -7.59 -5.42
CA LYS A 148 -20.35 -8.02 -5.89
C LYS A 148 -20.50 -9.03 -7.05
N ARG A 149 -19.81 -8.79 -8.16
CA ARG A 149 -19.76 -9.70 -9.29
C ARG A 149 -18.96 -10.95 -8.94
N ASP A 150 -19.41 -12.12 -9.38
CA ASP A 150 -18.73 -13.38 -9.13
C ASP A 150 -17.69 -13.65 -10.25
N VAL A 151 -16.42 -13.40 -9.94
CA VAL A 151 -15.28 -13.62 -10.86
C VAL A 151 -15.10 -15.11 -11.19
N ARG A 152 -15.52 -16.02 -10.30
CA ARG A 152 -15.32 -17.47 -10.48
C ARG A 152 -16.09 -18.05 -11.67
N LYS A 153 -17.16 -17.40 -12.13
CA LYS A 153 -17.92 -17.86 -13.31
C LYS A 153 -17.18 -17.70 -14.63
N LYS A 154 -16.20 -16.77 -14.73
CA LYS A 154 -15.36 -16.61 -15.95
C LYS A 154 -14.31 -17.71 -16.10
N GLN A 155 -13.92 -18.42 -15.04
CA GLN A 155 -12.87 -19.47 -15.07
C GLN A 155 -13.21 -20.69 -15.91
N LEU A 156 -14.47 -20.91 -16.25
CA LEU A 156 -14.95 -22.13 -16.94
C LEU A 156 -14.90 -22.09 -18.47
N LEU A 157 -14.46 -20.99 -19.09
CA LEU A 157 -14.55 -20.78 -20.53
C LEU A 157 -13.23 -20.59 -21.28
N THR A 158 -12.07 -20.78 -20.64
CA THR A 158 -10.78 -20.67 -21.34
C THR A 158 -10.49 -21.97 -22.12
N PRO A 159 -10.22 -21.90 -23.43
CA PRO A 159 -9.79 -23.07 -24.20
C PRO A 159 -8.51 -23.66 -23.60
N GLY A 160 -8.43 -24.97 -23.48
CA GLY A 160 -7.50 -25.74 -22.64
C GLY A 160 -5.99 -25.59 -22.87
N ASN A 161 -5.50 -24.64 -23.67
CA ASN A 161 -4.07 -24.47 -23.98
C ASN A 161 -3.48 -23.08 -23.71
N LEU A 162 -4.25 -22.08 -23.33
CA LEU A 162 -3.76 -20.73 -23.02
C LEU A 162 -3.84 -20.44 -21.52
N SER A 163 -2.97 -19.54 -21.05
CA SER A 163 -3.05 -18.99 -19.70
C SER A 163 -4.34 -18.19 -19.53
N PRO A 164 -4.95 -18.14 -18.32
CA PRO A 164 -6.01 -17.19 -18.06
C PRO A 164 -5.50 -15.76 -18.24
N ALA A 165 -6.38 -14.83 -18.64
CA ALA A 165 -6.03 -13.42 -18.71
C ALA A 165 -5.75 -12.90 -17.30
N VAL A 166 -4.51 -12.53 -17.03
CA VAL A 166 -4.04 -12.14 -15.66
C VAL A 166 -4.76 -10.89 -15.18
N VAL A 167 -5.12 -9.96 -16.06
CA VAL A 167 -5.90 -8.75 -15.75
C VAL A 167 -7.27 -9.03 -15.11
N ASP A 168 -7.81 -10.23 -15.27
CA ASP A 168 -9.06 -10.64 -14.61
C ASP A 168 -8.85 -11.05 -13.14
N TYR A 169 -7.59 -11.27 -12.73
CA TYR A 169 -7.24 -11.82 -11.41
C TYR A 169 -6.29 -10.95 -10.61
N ILE A 170 -5.35 -10.26 -11.26
CA ILE A 170 -4.33 -9.42 -10.64
C ILE A 170 -4.52 -7.99 -11.13
N PHE A 171 -4.64 -7.04 -10.21
CA PHE A 171 -4.98 -5.67 -10.55
C PHE A 171 -3.78 -4.78 -10.86
N ASP A 172 -2.64 -5.01 -10.24
CA ASP A 172 -1.42 -4.23 -10.49
C ASP A 172 -0.51 -4.96 -11.47
N THR A 173 -0.93 -5.03 -12.73
CA THR A 173 -0.12 -5.59 -13.82
C THR A 173 0.49 -4.53 -14.74
N ASP A 174 0.36 -3.26 -14.41
CA ASP A 174 0.87 -2.18 -15.22
C ASP A 174 2.40 -2.24 -15.32
N ILE A 175 2.89 -2.46 -16.54
CA ILE A 175 4.31 -2.47 -16.85
C ILE A 175 4.80 -1.03 -16.83
N PRO A 176 5.79 -0.67 -15.99
CA PRO A 176 6.37 0.65 -16.00
C PRO A 176 6.91 0.99 -17.40
N ARG A 177 6.64 2.19 -17.87
CA ARG A 177 7.15 2.63 -19.18
C ARG A 177 8.68 2.75 -19.13
N PRO A 178 9.40 2.36 -20.20
CA PRO A 178 10.83 2.65 -20.30
C PRO A 178 11.07 4.17 -20.30
N CYS A 179 12.29 4.56 -19.95
CA CYS A 179 12.69 5.97 -19.98
C CYS A 179 12.41 6.60 -21.37
N ARG A 180 12.15 7.93 -21.37
CA ARG A 180 11.81 8.67 -22.59
C ARG A 180 12.87 8.53 -23.70
N TRP A 181 14.13 8.47 -23.31
CA TRP A 181 15.27 8.39 -24.22
C TRP A 181 16.00 7.05 -24.05
N PHE A 182 15.35 5.97 -24.50
CA PHE A 182 15.96 4.64 -24.56
C PHE A 182 16.74 4.52 -25.87
N LEU A 183 18.07 4.47 -25.81
CA LEU A 183 18.98 4.55 -26.96
C LEU A 183 20.02 3.44 -26.94
N GLY A 184 20.40 2.95 -28.13
CA GLY A 184 21.58 2.12 -28.38
C GLY A 184 21.57 0.74 -27.71
N ARG A 185 20.39 0.12 -27.54
CA ARG A 185 20.19 -1.20 -26.93
C ARG A 185 19.46 -2.18 -27.84
N GLU A 186 19.43 -1.90 -29.12
CA GLU A 186 18.70 -2.70 -30.11
C GLU A 186 19.26 -4.12 -30.18
N GLN A 187 20.58 -4.28 -30.14
CA GLN A 187 21.24 -5.59 -30.18
C GLN A 187 20.96 -6.41 -28.91
N GLU A 188 21.01 -5.78 -27.74
CA GLU A 188 20.69 -6.45 -26.48
C GLU A 188 19.20 -6.85 -26.42
N LEU A 189 18.27 -6.06 -26.99
CA LEU A 189 16.85 -6.43 -27.12
C LEU A 189 16.66 -7.67 -27.97
N GLU A 190 17.33 -7.74 -29.14
CA GLU A 190 17.28 -8.89 -30.03
C GLU A 190 17.89 -10.14 -29.39
N GLN A 191 19.04 -10.01 -28.74
CA GLN A 191 19.67 -11.11 -28.01
C GLN A 191 18.79 -11.61 -26.86
N LEU A 192 18.20 -10.67 -26.08
CA LEU A 192 17.28 -11.01 -24.99
C LEU A 192 16.05 -11.77 -25.53
N HIS A 193 15.50 -11.30 -26.67
CA HIS A 193 14.38 -11.97 -27.32
C HIS A 193 14.74 -13.39 -27.74
N ALA A 194 15.86 -13.61 -28.41
CA ALA A 194 16.34 -14.93 -28.79
C ALA A 194 16.51 -15.85 -27.58
N LEU A 195 17.13 -15.35 -26.50
CA LEU A 195 17.29 -16.12 -25.27
C LEU A 195 15.97 -16.48 -24.61
N LEU A 196 14.98 -15.57 -24.58
CA LEU A 196 13.67 -15.84 -23.99
C LEU A 196 12.80 -16.76 -24.84
N VAL A 197 13.03 -16.81 -26.16
CA VAL A 197 12.40 -17.80 -27.07
C VAL A 197 12.94 -19.19 -26.80
N ASP A 198 14.26 -19.33 -26.66
CA ASP A 198 14.93 -20.63 -26.49
C ASP A 198 14.89 -21.13 -25.05
N HIS A 199 14.86 -20.22 -24.08
CA HIS A 199 14.95 -20.51 -22.66
C HIS A 199 13.86 -19.77 -21.88
N SER A 200 13.12 -20.51 -21.06
CA SER A 200 12.00 -19.92 -20.29
C SER A 200 12.45 -19.06 -19.12
N LYS A 201 13.72 -19.10 -18.71
CA LYS A 201 14.30 -18.35 -17.57
C LYS A 201 15.61 -17.70 -17.98
N VAL A 202 15.67 -16.36 -17.87
CA VAL A 202 16.85 -15.57 -18.25
C VAL A 202 17.20 -14.58 -17.15
N PHE A 203 18.49 -14.45 -16.83
CA PHE A 203 19.04 -13.47 -15.89
C PHE A 203 19.74 -12.36 -16.66
N LEU A 204 19.24 -11.14 -16.52
CA LEU A 204 19.84 -9.93 -17.09
C LEU A 204 20.75 -9.29 -16.03
N HIS A 205 22.06 -9.42 -16.17
CA HIS A 205 22.98 -8.93 -15.16
C HIS A 205 23.88 -7.77 -15.64
N GLY A 206 24.46 -7.04 -14.71
CA GLY A 206 25.34 -5.91 -14.97
C GLY A 206 25.41 -4.96 -13.78
N ILE A 207 26.29 -3.96 -13.88
CA ILE A 207 26.50 -2.98 -12.81
C ILE A 207 25.22 -2.16 -12.49
N PRO A 208 25.10 -1.61 -11.27
CA PRO A 208 24.00 -0.71 -10.94
C PRO A 208 23.94 0.51 -11.90
N GLY A 209 22.74 0.94 -12.29
CA GLY A 209 22.57 2.13 -13.15
C GLY A 209 22.95 1.98 -14.63
N ILE A 210 23.31 0.78 -15.11
CA ILE A 210 23.68 0.57 -16.51
C ILE A 210 22.46 0.48 -17.47
N GLY A 211 21.22 0.34 -16.92
CA GLY A 211 20.01 0.31 -17.70
C GLY A 211 19.31 -1.06 -17.81
N LYS A 212 19.59 -2.04 -16.95
CA LYS A 212 18.94 -3.36 -16.95
C LYS A 212 17.41 -3.30 -16.85
N SER A 213 16.90 -2.55 -15.88
CA SER A 213 15.45 -2.37 -15.68
C SER A 213 14.81 -1.66 -16.88
N GLU A 214 15.51 -0.68 -17.46
CA GLU A 214 15.03 0.00 -18.67
C GLU A 214 14.99 -0.94 -19.88
N LEU A 215 15.99 -1.84 -20.01
CA LEU A 215 16.00 -2.86 -21.06
C LEU A 215 14.85 -3.86 -20.89
N ALA A 216 14.55 -4.29 -19.65
CA ALA A 216 13.42 -5.17 -19.37
C ALA A 216 12.07 -4.52 -19.69
N LYS A 217 11.89 -3.24 -19.33
CA LYS A 217 10.69 -2.45 -19.68
C LYS A 217 10.55 -2.24 -21.18
N ALA A 218 11.67 -1.91 -21.86
CA ALA A 218 11.69 -1.74 -23.33
C ALA A 218 11.34 -3.05 -24.05
N TYR A 219 11.86 -4.19 -23.54
CA TYR A 219 11.50 -5.52 -24.04
C TYR A 219 10.00 -5.78 -23.88
N ALA A 220 9.45 -5.55 -22.71
CA ALA A 220 8.02 -5.73 -22.46
C ALA A 220 7.15 -4.84 -23.37
N LYS A 221 7.59 -3.60 -23.63
CA LYS A 221 6.90 -2.67 -24.55
C LYS A 221 6.95 -3.16 -26.00
N GLN A 222 8.09 -3.67 -26.46
CA GLN A 222 8.31 -4.07 -27.86
C GLN A 222 7.69 -5.43 -28.16
N TYR A 223 7.91 -6.43 -27.30
CA TYR A 223 7.52 -7.82 -27.50
C TYR A 223 6.31 -8.26 -26.66
N GLY A 224 5.79 -7.39 -25.81
CA GLY A 224 4.69 -7.74 -24.88
C GLY A 224 3.42 -8.23 -25.59
N LYS A 225 3.18 -7.79 -26.84
CA LYS A 225 2.03 -8.24 -27.64
C LYS A 225 2.13 -9.72 -28.09
N GLU A 226 3.30 -10.35 -28.00
CA GLU A 226 3.51 -11.76 -28.30
C GLU A 226 3.07 -12.67 -27.13
N TYR A 227 2.82 -12.09 -25.97
CA TYR A 227 2.39 -12.78 -24.76
C TYR A 227 0.90 -12.49 -24.48
N THR A 228 0.20 -13.49 -23.96
CA THR A 228 -1.17 -13.32 -23.46
C THR A 228 -1.16 -12.43 -22.21
N ASN A 229 -0.12 -12.57 -21.39
CA ASN A 229 0.03 -11.81 -20.13
C ASN A 229 1.47 -11.34 -19.97
N VAL A 230 1.63 -10.13 -19.44
CA VAL A 230 2.92 -9.63 -18.93
C VAL A 230 2.71 -9.16 -17.49
N ILE A 231 3.57 -9.62 -16.58
CA ILE A 231 3.53 -9.29 -15.16
C ILE A 231 4.88 -8.67 -14.79
N TYR A 232 4.87 -7.52 -14.14
CA TYR A 232 6.07 -6.85 -13.66
C TYR A 232 6.07 -6.78 -12.14
N VAL A 233 7.11 -7.32 -11.52
CA VAL A 233 7.27 -7.39 -10.07
C VAL A 233 8.62 -6.77 -9.69
N ASN A 234 8.61 -5.79 -8.79
CA ASN A 234 9.82 -5.34 -8.13
C ASN A 234 10.15 -6.28 -6.97
N TYR A 235 11.38 -6.76 -6.90
CA TYR A 235 11.84 -7.62 -5.83
C TYR A 235 11.91 -6.86 -4.49
N PRO A 236 11.09 -7.22 -3.49
CA PRO A 236 11.04 -6.51 -2.21
C PRO A 236 12.10 -6.95 -1.20
N GLY A 237 12.91 -7.97 -1.51
CA GLY A 237 13.87 -8.60 -0.61
C GLY A 237 13.64 -10.11 -0.39
N ASP A 238 12.45 -10.60 -0.73
CA ASP A 238 12.04 -11.99 -0.65
C ASP A 238 11.04 -12.30 -1.77
N LEU A 239 11.26 -13.37 -2.53
CA LEU A 239 10.38 -13.77 -3.65
C LEU A 239 9.03 -14.31 -3.16
N LYS A 240 8.96 -14.91 -1.99
CA LYS A 240 7.70 -15.34 -1.39
C LYS A 240 6.84 -14.12 -1.08
N GLN A 241 7.46 -13.08 -0.51
CA GLN A 241 6.80 -11.81 -0.24
C GLN A 241 6.34 -11.12 -1.54
N ALA A 242 7.18 -11.13 -2.57
CA ALA A 242 6.81 -10.59 -3.88
C ALA A 242 5.54 -11.24 -4.46
N VAL A 243 5.33 -12.54 -4.20
CA VAL A 243 4.12 -13.27 -4.62
C VAL A 243 2.92 -12.93 -3.72
N ILE A 244 3.14 -12.73 -2.42
CA ILE A 244 2.08 -12.30 -1.47
C ILE A 244 1.59 -10.90 -1.82
N ASP A 245 2.49 -10.01 -2.22
CA ASP A 245 2.21 -8.60 -2.49
C ASP A 245 1.46 -8.34 -3.80
N LEU A 246 1.37 -9.34 -4.68
CA LEU A 246 0.50 -9.23 -5.85
C LEU A 246 -0.95 -9.02 -5.40
N ASP A 247 -1.60 -8.02 -5.98
CA ASP A 247 -2.98 -7.65 -5.63
C ASP A 247 -3.98 -8.49 -6.42
N PHE A 248 -4.50 -9.55 -5.80
CA PHE A 248 -5.50 -10.40 -6.43
C PHE A 248 -6.93 -9.91 -6.14
N ALA A 249 -7.80 -10.05 -7.13
CA ALA A 249 -9.21 -9.65 -7.07
C ALA A 249 -10.00 -10.30 -5.92
N ASP A 250 -9.56 -11.48 -5.48
CA ASP A 250 -10.19 -12.28 -4.44
C ASP A 250 -9.44 -12.25 -3.10
N ASP A 251 -8.46 -11.34 -2.94
CA ASP A 251 -7.77 -11.10 -1.67
C ASP A 251 -8.76 -10.63 -0.59
N LEU A 252 -8.65 -11.24 0.59
CA LEU A 252 -9.46 -10.87 1.75
C LEU A 252 -8.59 -10.10 2.76
N PRO A 253 -9.13 -9.06 3.42
CA PRO A 253 -8.38 -8.25 4.39
C PRO A 253 -7.89 -9.04 5.61
N ASP A 254 -8.63 -10.09 6.01
CA ASP A 254 -8.37 -10.94 7.17
C ASP A 254 -7.66 -12.26 6.81
N GLU A 255 -7.26 -12.43 5.55
CA GLU A 255 -6.56 -13.62 5.09
C GLU A 255 -5.10 -13.61 5.57
N THR A 256 -4.64 -14.74 6.14
CA THR A 256 -3.23 -14.88 6.54
C THR A 256 -2.31 -14.93 5.33
N ASP A 257 -1.07 -14.45 5.48
CA ASP A 257 -0.05 -14.45 4.42
C ASP A 257 0.21 -15.86 3.86
N ASP A 258 0.19 -16.89 4.70
CA ASP A 258 0.35 -18.27 4.24
C ASP A 258 -0.81 -18.75 3.34
N THR A 259 -2.04 -18.36 3.64
CA THR A 259 -3.22 -18.70 2.83
C THR A 259 -3.18 -17.94 1.51
N ARG A 260 -2.89 -16.63 1.57
CA ARG A 260 -2.72 -15.76 0.41
C ARG A 260 -1.61 -16.27 -0.50
N PHE A 261 -0.43 -16.55 0.07
CA PHE A 261 0.69 -17.13 -0.67
C PHE A 261 0.33 -18.44 -1.38
N LYS A 262 -0.32 -19.38 -0.70
CA LYS A 262 -0.71 -20.67 -1.30
C LYS A 262 -1.65 -20.48 -2.49
N ARG A 263 -2.55 -19.53 -2.41
CA ARG A 263 -3.52 -19.20 -3.46
C ARG A 263 -2.82 -18.52 -4.64
N HIS A 264 -2.04 -17.46 -4.40
CA HIS A 264 -1.28 -16.74 -5.44
C HIS A 264 -0.28 -17.65 -6.14
N ASN A 265 0.52 -18.41 -5.38
CA ASN A 265 1.49 -19.34 -5.92
C ASN A 265 0.83 -20.43 -6.79
N ARG A 266 -0.35 -20.96 -6.38
CA ARG A 266 -1.10 -21.91 -7.19
C ARG A 266 -1.52 -21.30 -8.53
N PHE A 267 -1.99 -20.07 -8.53
CA PHE A 267 -2.36 -19.34 -9.75
C PHE A 267 -1.14 -19.13 -10.65
N LEU A 268 -0.04 -18.57 -10.14
CA LEU A 268 1.18 -18.32 -10.92
C LEU A 268 1.77 -19.61 -11.51
N ARG A 269 1.72 -20.72 -10.79
CA ARG A 269 2.13 -22.03 -11.30
C ARG A 269 1.23 -22.58 -12.40
N SER A 270 0.02 -22.10 -12.55
CA SER A 270 -0.88 -22.48 -13.63
C SER A 270 -0.61 -21.75 -14.95
N LEU A 271 0.09 -20.63 -14.90
CA LEU A 271 0.49 -19.83 -16.05
C LEU A 271 1.52 -20.59 -16.92
N ARG A 272 1.48 -20.36 -18.22
CA ARG A 272 2.27 -21.09 -19.22
C ARG A 272 3.22 -20.14 -19.95
N GLU A 273 3.90 -20.64 -20.99
CA GLU A 273 4.91 -19.93 -21.80
C GLU A 273 4.38 -18.69 -22.53
N ASP A 274 3.06 -18.58 -22.69
CA ASP A 274 2.36 -17.40 -23.20
C ASP A 274 2.25 -16.25 -22.16
N THR A 275 2.79 -16.46 -20.94
CA THR A 275 2.92 -15.44 -19.89
C THR A 275 4.38 -15.08 -19.69
N PHE A 276 4.66 -13.78 -19.64
CA PHE A 276 5.97 -13.21 -19.37
C PHE A 276 5.97 -12.51 -18.01
N LEU A 277 6.80 -13.00 -17.09
CA LEU A 277 7.00 -12.45 -15.75
C LEU A 277 8.36 -11.77 -15.65
N ILE A 278 8.40 -10.51 -15.27
CA ILE A 278 9.63 -9.76 -14.99
C ILE A 278 9.77 -9.62 -13.48
N VAL A 279 10.91 -10.05 -12.94
CA VAL A 279 11.32 -9.83 -11.55
C VAL A 279 12.49 -8.86 -11.57
N ASP A 280 12.19 -7.60 -11.28
CA ASP A 280 13.18 -6.52 -11.34
C ASP A 280 13.90 -6.34 -10.01
N ASN A 281 15.20 -5.96 -10.07
CA ASN A 281 16.07 -5.74 -8.90
C ASN A 281 16.33 -6.97 -8.00
N PHE A 282 16.36 -8.17 -8.57
CA PHE A 282 16.71 -9.40 -7.86
C PHE A 282 18.22 -9.44 -7.54
N ASN A 283 18.65 -8.66 -6.54
CA ASN A 283 20.05 -8.37 -6.24
C ASN A 283 20.64 -9.21 -5.09
N VAL A 284 20.22 -10.46 -4.96
CA VAL A 284 20.68 -11.43 -3.97
C VAL A 284 21.42 -12.59 -4.64
N THR A 285 22.06 -13.46 -3.87
CA THR A 285 22.62 -14.72 -4.37
C THR A 285 21.54 -15.81 -4.33
N ALA A 286 21.71 -16.86 -5.14
CA ALA A 286 20.75 -17.97 -5.21
C ALA A 286 20.50 -18.66 -3.84
N SER A 287 21.48 -18.65 -2.96
CA SER A 287 21.37 -19.22 -1.60
C SER A 287 20.63 -18.33 -0.60
N GLN A 288 20.46 -17.04 -0.91
CA GLN A 288 19.82 -16.08 -0.01
C GLN A 288 18.30 -16.08 -0.13
N ASP A 289 17.75 -16.48 -1.28
CA ASP A 289 16.31 -16.58 -1.49
C ASP A 289 15.92 -18.02 -1.84
N GLN A 290 15.39 -18.74 -0.86
CA GLN A 290 15.00 -20.15 -0.99
C GLN A 290 13.82 -20.36 -1.95
N PHE A 291 13.02 -19.32 -2.22
CA PHE A 291 11.90 -19.45 -3.13
C PHE A 291 12.30 -19.37 -4.61
N LEU A 292 13.52 -18.97 -4.91
CA LEU A 292 14.03 -18.95 -6.29
C LEU A 292 13.87 -20.32 -6.96
N ASP A 293 14.25 -21.43 -6.30
CA ASP A 293 14.12 -22.78 -6.84
C ASP A 293 12.66 -23.18 -7.16
N VAL A 294 11.71 -22.62 -6.44
CA VAL A 294 10.28 -22.84 -6.70
C VAL A 294 9.82 -22.01 -7.90
N MET A 295 10.21 -20.74 -7.98
CA MET A 295 9.86 -19.85 -9.07
C MET A 295 10.47 -20.29 -10.41
N LEU A 296 11.67 -20.82 -10.40
CA LEU A 296 12.33 -21.41 -11.58
C LEU A 296 11.56 -22.61 -12.19
N LYS A 297 10.69 -23.27 -11.40
CA LYS A 297 9.83 -24.37 -11.85
C LYS A 297 8.49 -23.90 -12.42
N TYR A 298 8.19 -22.60 -12.41
CA TYR A 298 7.00 -22.07 -13.08
C TYR A 298 7.10 -22.33 -14.59
N ARG A 299 5.98 -22.52 -15.24
CA ARG A 299 5.93 -22.78 -16.67
C ARG A 299 6.02 -21.53 -17.53
N CYS A 300 5.68 -20.37 -16.95
CA CYS A 300 5.77 -19.07 -17.64
C CYS A 300 7.23 -18.68 -17.90
N ARG A 301 7.44 -17.74 -18.84
CA ARG A 301 8.75 -17.15 -19.11
C ARG A 301 9.08 -16.13 -18.02
N ILE A 302 10.31 -16.17 -17.49
CA ILE A 302 10.73 -15.25 -16.41
C ILE A 302 12.04 -14.58 -16.77
N LEU A 303 12.07 -13.26 -16.65
CA LEU A 303 13.25 -12.43 -16.73
C LEU A 303 13.58 -11.87 -15.34
N PHE A 304 14.76 -12.16 -14.84
CA PHE A 304 15.28 -11.54 -13.63
C PHE A 304 16.28 -10.45 -14.00
N THR A 305 16.16 -9.24 -13.46
CA THR A 305 17.24 -8.26 -13.52
C THR A 305 18.03 -8.30 -12.22
N THR A 306 19.35 -8.34 -12.30
CA THR A 306 20.22 -8.55 -11.14
C THR A 306 21.56 -7.85 -11.29
N ARG A 307 22.26 -7.62 -10.16
CA ARG A 307 23.67 -7.17 -10.13
C ARG A 307 24.64 -8.33 -10.15
N SER A 308 24.17 -9.54 -9.82
CA SER A 308 25.00 -10.73 -9.68
C SER A 308 24.93 -11.60 -10.93
N ARG A 309 26.05 -12.22 -11.31
CA ARG A 309 26.07 -13.23 -12.37
C ARG A 309 25.72 -14.60 -11.74
N TYR A 310 24.74 -15.25 -12.33
CA TYR A 310 24.32 -16.61 -11.95
C TYR A 310 24.92 -17.62 -12.91
N GLU A 311 26.07 -18.22 -12.55
CA GLU A 311 26.89 -19.06 -13.44
C GLU A 311 26.16 -20.31 -13.96
N ASN A 312 25.20 -20.83 -13.20
CA ASN A 312 24.44 -22.03 -13.53
C ASN A 312 23.14 -21.75 -14.31
N HIS A 313 22.90 -20.49 -14.69
CA HIS A 313 21.67 -20.08 -15.35
C HIS A 313 21.97 -19.29 -16.63
N ILE A 314 21.03 -19.34 -17.58
CA ILE A 314 21.13 -18.54 -18.80
C ILE A 314 21.10 -17.06 -18.43
N SER A 315 22.13 -16.34 -18.84
CA SER A 315 22.29 -14.94 -18.47
C SER A 315 22.78 -14.10 -19.65
N LEU A 316 22.33 -12.83 -19.68
CA LEU A 316 22.76 -11.79 -20.61
C LEU A 316 23.41 -10.66 -19.80
N GLU A 317 24.63 -10.27 -20.16
CA GLU A 317 25.30 -9.12 -19.57
C GLU A 317 24.89 -7.83 -20.28
N VAL A 318 24.49 -6.83 -19.50
CA VAL A 318 24.26 -5.46 -20.00
C VAL A 318 25.51 -4.65 -19.76
N GLY A 319 26.22 -4.34 -20.85
CA GLY A 319 27.44 -3.54 -20.84
C GLY A 319 27.20 -2.05 -20.90
N GLU A 320 28.27 -1.27 -20.98
CA GLU A 320 28.26 0.16 -21.16
C GLU A 320 27.71 0.54 -22.54
N LEU A 321 27.05 1.70 -22.68
CA LEU A 321 26.72 2.26 -23.99
C LEU A 321 27.97 2.77 -24.70
N ASN A 322 27.96 2.74 -26.01
CA ASN A 322 29.06 3.33 -26.77
C ASN A 322 29.12 4.85 -26.59
N PRO A 323 30.31 5.46 -26.72
CA PRO A 323 30.50 6.91 -26.49
C PRO A 323 29.62 7.82 -27.35
N ASP A 324 29.34 7.43 -28.58
CA ASP A 324 28.51 8.25 -29.49
C ASP A 324 27.05 8.27 -29.05
N THR A 325 26.53 7.11 -28.61
CA THR A 325 25.18 7.02 -28.02
C THR A 325 25.08 7.81 -26.72
N LEU A 326 26.12 7.79 -25.88
CA LEU A 326 26.15 8.60 -24.65
C LEU A 326 26.15 10.10 -24.96
N LEU A 327 26.85 10.55 -25.98
CA LEU A 327 26.83 11.95 -26.43
C LEU A 327 25.45 12.32 -27.01
N GLU A 328 24.82 11.41 -27.75
CA GLU A 328 23.42 11.58 -28.19
C GLU A 328 22.49 11.73 -27.00
N LEU A 329 22.63 10.87 -25.97
CA LEU A 329 21.84 10.94 -24.74
C LEU A 329 22.01 12.32 -24.06
N VAL A 330 23.22 12.80 -23.91
CA VAL A 330 23.48 14.16 -23.38
C VAL A 330 22.76 15.22 -24.22
N GLY A 331 22.82 15.14 -25.55
CA GLY A 331 22.14 16.05 -26.45
C GLY A 331 20.63 16.07 -26.34
N LYS A 332 20.00 14.95 -25.96
CA LYS A 332 18.55 14.88 -25.71
C LYS A 332 18.12 15.69 -24.49
N PHE A 333 18.93 15.75 -23.43
CA PHE A 333 18.65 16.53 -22.23
C PHE A 333 19.18 17.96 -22.33
N PHE A 334 20.40 18.14 -22.91
CA PHE A 334 21.10 19.40 -23.00
C PHE A 334 21.44 19.73 -24.48
N PRO A 335 20.52 20.34 -25.25
CA PRO A 335 20.73 20.65 -26.68
C PRO A 335 21.93 21.56 -26.97
N GLU A 336 22.37 22.36 -25.98
CA GLU A 336 23.56 23.20 -26.14
C GLU A 336 24.90 22.43 -26.09
N ALA A 337 24.86 21.12 -25.86
CA ALA A 337 26.02 20.22 -25.85
C ALA A 337 26.85 20.36 -27.15
N GLU A 338 26.20 20.58 -28.30
CA GLU A 338 26.85 20.78 -29.59
C GLU A 338 27.80 21.94 -29.60
N LYS A 339 27.54 23.00 -28.83
CA LYS A 339 28.39 24.20 -28.73
C LYS A 339 29.63 24.03 -27.82
N LYS A 340 29.67 22.94 -27.03
CA LYS A 340 30.65 22.62 -26.01
C LYS A 340 31.12 21.17 -26.09
N GLN A 341 31.32 20.71 -27.33
CA GLN A 341 31.58 19.29 -27.60
C GLN A 341 32.81 18.72 -26.87
N ASP A 342 33.90 19.52 -26.78
CA ASP A 342 35.14 19.00 -26.17
C ASP A 342 34.99 18.78 -24.66
N GLU A 343 34.42 19.76 -23.94
CA GLU A 343 34.20 19.62 -22.49
C GLU A 343 33.22 18.50 -22.18
N ILE A 344 32.18 18.32 -23.02
CA ILE A 344 31.16 17.25 -22.83
C ILE A 344 31.76 15.89 -23.15
N LYS A 345 32.51 15.74 -24.26
CA LYS A 345 33.17 14.48 -24.62
C LYS A 345 34.12 14.01 -23.53
N GLU A 346 34.95 14.94 -23.01
CA GLU A 346 35.87 14.61 -21.92
C GLU A 346 35.14 14.25 -20.62
N SER A 347 34.05 14.97 -20.28
CA SER A 347 33.23 14.65 -19.12
C SER A 347 32.58 13.27 -19.23
N VAL A 348 32.01 12.93 -20.40
CA VAL A 348 31.42 11.59 -20.66
C VAL A 348 32.48 10.50 -20.56
N ALA A 349 33.69 10.73 -21.09
CA ALA A 349 34.80 9.79 -20.98
C ALA A 349 35.23 9.55 -19.52
N LEU A 350 35.24 10.63 -18.71
CA LEU A 350 35.57 10.54 -17.27
C LEU A 350 34.49 9.80 -16.47
N LEU A 351 33.21 9.80 -16.92
CA LEU A 351 32.12 9.03 -16.33
C LEU A 351 32.12 7.56 -16.77
N HIS A 352 33.16 7.11 -17.49
CA HIS A 352 33.42 5.70 -17.86
C HIS A 352 32.23 4.97 -18.48
N GLY A 353 31.42 5.66 -19.30
CA GLY A 353 30.26 5.02 -19.96
C GLY A 353 29.07 4.66 -19.08
N HIS A 354 29.07 5.08 -17.82
CA HIS A 354 27.98 4.78 -16.89
C HIS A 354 26.73 5.57 -17.24
N THR A 355 25.75 4.91 -17.84
CA THR A 355 24.55 5.52 -18.44
C THR A 355 23.83 6.47 -17.48
N PHE A 356 23.58 6.03 -16.24
CA PHE A 356 22.87 6.83 -15.25
C PHE A 356 23.66 8.08 -14.79
N ALA A 357 24.99 7.96 -14.62
CA ALA A 357 25.83 9.10 -14.25
C ALA A 357 25.86 10.15 -15.37
N VAL A 358 25.91 9.71 -16.63
CA VAL A 358 25.85 10.59 -17.81
C VAL A 358 24.49 11.28 -17.90
N GLU A 359 23.38 10.55 -17.68
CA GLU A 359 22.04 11.14 -17.64
C GLU A 359 21.91 12.19 -16.53
N LEU A 360 22.35 11.89 -15.31
CA LEU A 360 22.30 12.81 -14.19
C LEU A 360 23.11 14.09 -14.48
N ALA A 361 24.33 13.93 -15.00
CA ALA A 361 25.16 15.04 -15.41
C ALA A 361 24.48 15.91 -16.49
N ALA A 362 23.85 15.28 -17.50
CA ALA A 362 23.13 15.97 -18.55
C ALA A 362 21.93 16.77 -18.04
N ARG A 363 21.17 16.25 -17.08
CA ARG A 363 20.06 16.94 -16.41
C ARG A 363 20.56 18.17 -15.61
N LEU A 364 21.64 18.02 -14.85
CA LEU A 364 22.24 19.13 -14.10
C LEU A 364 22.73 20.24 -15.02
N LEU A 365 23.26 19.90 -16.20
CA LEU A 365 23.65 20.87 -17.23
C LEU A 365 22.43 21.55 -17.84
N ALA A 366 21.38 20.80 -18.14
CA ALA A 366 20.13 21.29 -18.75
C ALA A 366 19.42 22.32 -17.87
N ASN A 367 19.39 22.08 -16.58
CA ASN A 367 18.77 22.97 -15.58
C ASN A 367 19.65 24.19 -15.22
N GLY A 368 20.81 24.35 -15.86
CA GLY A 368 21.73 25.47 -15.62
C GLY A 368 22.41 25.45 -14.25
N LEU A 369 22.20 24.38 -13.47
CA LEU A 369 22.80 24.19 -12.15
C LEU A 369 24.31 23.97 -12.25
N LEU A 370 24.77 23.45 -13.37
CA LEU A 370 26.16 23.16 -13.64
C LEU A 370 26.56 23.69 -15.02
N LYS A 371 27.75 24.27 -15.13
CA LYS A 371 28.34 24.63 -16.42
C LYS A 371 29.27 23.50 -16.90
N PRO A 372 29.38 23.22 -18.24
CA PRO A 372 30.21 22.14 -18.76
C PRO A 372 31.65 22.16 -18.23
N LYS A 373 32.29 23.34 -18.21
CA LYS A 373 33.64 23.51 -17.68
C LYS A 373 33.75 23.20 -16.18
N ALA A 374 32.72 23.53 -15.39
CA ALA A 374 32.72 23.25 -13.95
C ALA A 374 32.57 21.75 -13.66
N LEU A 375 31.71 21.07 -14.43
CA LEU A 375 31.57 19.62 -14.39
C LEU A 375 32.88 18.92 -14.70
N LEU A 376 33.51 19.28 -15.84
CA LEU A 376 34.80 18.72 -16.27
C LEU A 376 35.87 18.91 -15.20
N THR A 377 36.03 20.15 -14.69
CA THR A 377 37.04 20.46 -13.67
C THR A 377 36.86 19.60 -12.40
N LYS A 378 35.62 19.34 -12.00
CA LYS A 378 35.38 18.54 -10.82
C LYS A 378 35.67 17.06 -11.07
N LEU A 379 35.21 16.49 -12.17
CA LEU A 379 35.49 15.10 -12.54
C LEU A 379 37.02 14.85 -12.70
N GLN A 380 37.75 15.82 -13.24
CA GLN A 380 39.23 15.75 -13.32
C GLN A 380 39.89 15.76 -11.94
N LYS A 381 39.42 16.59 -11.00
CA LYS A 381 39.95 16.61 -9.61
C LYS A 381 39.72 15.29 -8.89
N GLU A 382 38.54 14.70 -9.06
CA GLU A 382 38.18 13.40 -8.46
C GLU A 382 39.03 12.27 -9.03
N LYS A 383 39.22 12.22 -10.34
CA LYS A 383 40.11 11.28 -10.97
C LYS A 383 41.55 11.39 -10.40
N ALA A 384 42.03 12.60 -10.21
CA ALA A 384 43.35 12.82 -9.62
C ALA A 384 43.44 12.37 -8.15
N ALA A 385 42.35 12.51 -7.39
CA ALA A 385 42.26 11.99 -6.01
C ALA A 385 42.24 10.46 -5.98
N LEU A 386 41.42 9.82 -6.84
CA LEU A 386 41.38 8.37 -6.99
C LEU A 386 42.70 7.76 -7.45
N ASP A 387 43.32 8.35 -8.45
CA ASP A 387 44.66 7.93 -8.93
C ASP A 387 45.75 8.05 -7.83
N ALA A 388 45.51 8.91 -6.84
CA ALA A 388 46.42 9.08 -5.69
C ALA A 388 46.18 7.98 -4.60
N ASP A 389 44.93 7.55 -4.42
CA ASP A 389 44.55 6.48 -3.46
C ASP A 389 44.83 5.08 -4.02
N ASP A 390 44.76 4.85 -5.34
CA ASP A 390 45.04 3.59 -6.00
C ASP A 390 46.51 3.09 -5.90
N LYS A 391 47.39 3.92 -5.31
CA LYS A 391 48.76 3.46 -4.96
C LYS A 391 48.83 2.50 -3.82
N ILE A 392 47.70 2.16 -3.18
CA ILE A 392 47.61 1.20 -2.08
C ILE A 392 46.57 0.12 -2.43
N GLY A 393 46.97 -0.84 -3.29
CA GLY A 393 46.21 -2.11 -3.38
C GLY A 393 45.65 -2.50 -4.73
N THR A 394 46.50 -3.15 -5.50
CA THR A 394 46.13 -3.96 -6.66
C THR A 394 45.20 -5.10 -6.26
N THR A 395 43.97 -5.12 -6.74
CA THR A 395 43.25 -6.36 -7.06
C THR A 395 42.30 -6.12 -8.22
N LYS A 396 42.52 -6.84 -9.30
CA LYS A 396 41.65 -6.96 -10.47
C LYS A 396 40.35 -7.58 -10.05
N ASP A 397 39.25 -7.09 -10.66
CA ASP A 397 37.91 -7.63 -10.84
C ASP A 397 36.80 -6.85 -10.12
N GLY A 398 35.99 -6.15 -10.91
CA GLY A 398 34.63 -5.70 -10.59
C GLY A 398 34.42 -4.73 -9.42
N ARG A 399 35.22 -4.85 -8.36
CA ARG A 399 35.10 -4.01 -7.15
C ARG A 399 35.56 -2.56 -7.36
N ASN A 400 36.64 -2.34 -8.08
CA ASN A 400 37.17 -0.97 -8.32
C ASN A 400 36.25 -0.16 -9.24
N ARG A 401 35.64 -0.78 -10.27
CA ARG A 401 34.69 -0.08 -11.14
C ARG A 401 33.43 0.36 -10.37
N LYS A 402 32.93 -0.48 -9.47
CA LYS A 402 31.76 -0.15 -8.66
C LYS A 402 31.99 1.06 -7.73
N ALA A 403 33.17 1.12 -7.09
CA ALA A 403 33.56 2.26 -6.25
C ALA A 403 33.65 3.56 -7.06
N THR A 404 34.26 3.54 -8.24
CA THR A 404 34.40 4.72 -9.12
C THR A 404 33.04 5.27 -9.54
N TYR A 405 32.08 4.44 -9.91
CA TYR A 405 30.74 4.91 -10.30
C TYR A 405 29.94 5.51 -9.13
N TYR A 406 30.08 4.94 -7.95
CA TYR A 406 29.50 5.46 -6.74
C TYR A 406 30.01 6.87 -6.43
N GLU A 407 31.34 7.06 -6.52
CA GLU A 407 31.99 8.35 -6.27
C GLU A 407 31.58 9.41 -7.28
N HIS A 408 31.41 9.06 -8.56
CA HIS A 408 30.89 10.00 -9.56
C HIS A 408 29.47 10.46 -9.24
N ILE A 409 28.59 9.56 -8.81
CA ILE A 409 27.22 9.94 -8.44
C ILE A 409 27.21 10.75 -7.14
N HIS A 410 28.03 10.36 -6.17
CA HIS A 410 28.23 11.12 -4.94
C HIS A 410 28.68 12.55 -5.24
N SER A 411 29.64 12.70 -6.13
CA SER A 411 30.11 14.03 -6.57
C SER A 411 29.03 14.85 -7.26
N LEU A 412 28.27 14.23 -8.16
CA LEU A 412 27.18 14.92 -8.85
C LEU A 412 26.08 15.33 -7.87
N PHE A 413 25.76 14.48 -6.89
CA PHE A 413 24.81 14.77 -5.83
C PHE A 413 25.28 15.91 -4.94
N SER A 414 26.56 15.90 -4.52
CA SER A 414 27.15 16.93 -3.66
C SER A 414 27.35 18.29 -4.35
N LEU A 415 27.34 18.33 -5.69
CA LEU A 415 27.38 19.58 -6.46
C LEU A 415 26.13 20.42 -6.33
N TYR A 416 25.00 19.74 -6.10
CA TYR A 416 23.73 20.40 -5.89
C TYR A 416 23.53 20.68 -4.40
N LYS A 417 23.41 21.97 -4.06
CA LYS A 417 23.07 22.39 -2.70
C LYS A 417 21.56 22.32 -2.53
N LEU A 418 21.07 21.19 -2.05
CA LEU A 418 19.67 21.03 -1.68
C LEU A 418 19.26 22.10 -0.64
N SER A 419 18.12 22.75 -0.84
CA SER A 419 17.48 23.58 0.18
C SER A 419 17.10 22.74 1.39
N GLY A 420 16.78 23.38 2.51
CA GLY A 420 16.36 22.66 3.73
C GLY A 420 15.19 21.72 3.49
N THR A 421 14.17 22.17 2.74
CA THR A 421 12.98 21.36 2.41
C THR A 421 13.31 20.21 1.46
N GLU A 422 14.13 20.45 0.44
CA GLU A 422 14.58 19.40 -0.49
C GLU A 422 15.40 18.32 0.23
N GLN A 423 16.27 18.73 1.18
CA GLN A 423 17.02 17.78 2.02
C GLN A 423 16.09 16.92 2.88
N GLU A 424 15.06 17.51 3.48
CA GLU A 424 14.07 16.79 4.29
C GLU A 424 13.30 15.78 3.44
N ILE A 425 12.79 16.20 2.28
CA ILE A 425 12.10 15.32 1.33
C ILE A 425 13.03 14.18 0.88
N MET A 426 14.26 14.48 0.48
CA MET A 426 15.22 13.47 0.04
C MET A 426 15.59 12.49 1.16
N ARG A 427 15.78 12.96 2.41
CA ARG A 427 15.99 12.07 3.56
C ARG A 427 14.84 11.11 3.75
N CYS A 428 13.60 11.61 3.79
CA CYS A 428 12.42 10.78 3.98
C CYS A 428 12.18 9.84 2.80
N MET A 429 12.48 10.27 1.56
CA MET A 429 12.44 9.39 0.39
C MET A 429 13.41 8.21 0.49
N THR A 430 14.54 8.32 1.19
CA THR A 430 15.44 7.18 1.40
C THR A 430 14.81 6.08 2.27
N LEU A 431 13.81 6.42 3.07
CA LEU A 431 13.07 5.51 3.94
C LEU A 431 11.88 4.83 3.22
N ILE A 432 11.51 5.32 2.03
CA ILE A 432 10.47 4.72 1.21
C ILE A 432 11.00 3.43 0.55
N PRO A 433 10.20 2.38 0.42
CA PRO A 433 10.60 1.14 -0.25
C PRO A 433 11.10 1.36 -1.68
N ALA A 434 11.94 0.44 -2.17
CA ALA A 434 12.51 0.52 -3.52
C ALA A 434 11.45 0.41 -4.65
N ASN A 435 10.28 -0.16 -4.35
CA ASN A 435 9.15 -0.22 -5.28
C ASN A 435 8.42 1.11 -5.46
N GLY A 436 8.78 2.14 -4.67
CA GLY A 436 8.26 3.50 -4.80
C GLY A 436 7.00 3.76 -3.97
N ILE A 437 6.46 4.95 -4.13
CA ILE A 437 5.26 5.46 -3.45
C ILE A 437 4.48 6.38 -4.37
N SER A 438 3.16 6.47 -4.18
CA SER A 438 2.36 7.52 -4.81
C SER A 438 2.93 8.90 -4.45
N SER A 439 3.17 9.74 -5.46
CA SER A 439 3.73 11.08 -5.29
C SER A 439 2.87 11.96 -4.40
N ARG A 440 1.54 11.87 -4.53
CA ARG A 440 0.58 12.61 -3.71
C ARG A 440 0.56 12.12 -2.27
N ARG A 441 0.58 10.79 -2.08
CA ARG A 441 0.63 10.18 -0.74
C ARG A 441 1.90 10.58 -0.01
N PHE A 442 3.04 10.52 -0.69
CA PHE A 442 4.30 10.98 -0.11
C PHE A 442 4.26 12.46 0.24
N ALA A 443 3.72 13.32 -0.64
CA ALA A 443 3.54 14.73 -0.34
C ALA A 443 2.64 14.95 0.90
N ALA A 444 1.56 14.19 1.03
CA ALA A 444 0.69 14.25 2.20
C ALA A 444 1.40 13.79 3.48
N TRP A 445 2.18 12.71 3.42
CA TRP A 445 2.98 12.25 4.57
C TRP A 445 4.06 13.25 4.99
N MET A 446 4.56 14.04 4.03
CA MET A 446 5.54 15.10 4.24
C MET A 446 4.91 16.48 4.57
N ASP A 447 3.59 16.53 4.79
CA ASP A 447 2.84 17.78 5.02
C ASP A 447 3.08 18.87 3.95
N GLN A 448 3.27 18.44 2.69
CA GLN A 448 3.51 19.35 1.57
C GLN A 448 2.20 19.89 1.02
N GLN A 449 2.08 21.23 0.91
CA GLN A 449 0.89 21.90 0.37
C GLN A 449 0.73 21.72 -1.16
N ASN A 450 1.80 21.37 -1.85
CA ASN A 450 1.84 21.16 -3.30
C ASN A 450 3.01 20.25 -3.71
N MET A 451 3.05 19.89 -4.98
CA MET A 451 4.05 19.00 -5.56
C MET A 451 5.34 19.67 -6.03
N ASN A 452 5.49 20.99 -5.88
CA ASN A 452 6.57 21.72 -6.55
C ASN A 452 7.95 21.19 -6.19
N THR A 453 8.26 21.04 -4.90
CA THR A 453 9.58 20.56 -4.45
C THR A 453 9.88 19.13 -4.96
N ILE A 454 8.87 18.26 -4.99
CA ILE A 454 9.02 16.90 -5.52
C ILE A 454 9.25 16.95 -7.03
N ASN A 455 8.52 17.81 -7.76
CA ASN A 455 8.69 18.00 -9.20
C ASN A 455 10.09 18.57 -9.52
N ASP A 456 10.59 19.52 -8.75
CA ASP A 456 11.94 20.07 -8.91
C ASP A 456 12.99 18.96 -8.75
N LEU A 457 12.85 18.09 -7.73
CA LEU A 457 13.73 16.93 -7.53
C LEU A 457 13.62 15.90 -8.66
N MET A 458 12.43 15.76 -9.27
CA MET A 458 12.23 14.92 -10.45
C MET A 458 12.91 15.51 -11.70
N GLU A 459 12.79 16.81 -11.93
CA GLU A 459 13.45 17.49 -13.05
C GLU A 459 14.97 17.39 -12.94
N MET A 460 15.50 17.50 -11.74
CA MET A 460 16.93 17.32 -11.47
C MET A 460 17.40 15.86 -11.62
N GLY A 461 16.49 14.90 -11.68
CA GLY A 461 16.81 13.47 -11.81
C GLY A 461 17.19 12.79 -10.50
N PHE A 462 16.92 13.38 -9.34
CA PHE A 462 17.13 12.74 -8.04
C PHE A 462 15.97 11.82 -7.69
N VAL A 463 14.74 12.26 -7.96
CA VAL A 463 13.53 11.44 -7.85
C VAL A 463 13.10 11.02 -9.25
N HIS A 464 12.69 9.75 -9.41
CA HIS A 464 12.28 9.21 -10.70
C HIS A 464 10.80 8.85 -10.70
N PRO A 465 10.05 9.18 -11.77
CA PRO A 465 8.73 8.67 -11.95
C PRO A 465 8.80 7.18 -12.28
N LYS A 466 8.11 6.33 -11.52
CA LYS A 466 7.90 4.92 -11.84
C LYS A 466 6.79 4.79 -12.91
N ASN A 467 5.74 5.56 -12.74
CA ASN A 467 4.62 5.73 -13.67
C ASN A 467 4.06 7.16 -13.54
N SER A 468 2.86 7.43 -14.05
CA SER A 468 2.23 8.75 -13.96
C SER A 468 1.93 9.23 -12.53
N ARG A 469 1.94 8.35 -11.55
CA ARG A 469 1.51 8.61 -10.16
C ARG A 469 2.56 8.32 -9.12
N GLU A 470 3.40 7.33 -9.37
CA GLU A 470 4.37 6.83 -8.40
C GLU A 470 5.76 7.35 -8.68
N ILE A 471 6.48 7.61 -7.61
CA ILE A 471 7.86 8.06 -7.59
C ILE A 471 8.74 7.10 -6.80
N LEU A 472 10.00 7.04 -7.14
CA LEU A 472 11.01 6.26 -6.44
C LEU A 472 12.38 6.94 -6.50
N LEU A 473 13.29 6.52 -5.64
CA LEU A 473 14.70 6.84 -5.76
C LEU A 473 15.43 5.78 -6.56
N HIS A 474 16.26 6.22 -7.52
CA HIS A 474 17.20 5.28 -8.11
C HIS A 474 18.11 4.68 -7.02
N PRO A 475 18.41 3.36 -7.03
CA PRO A 475 19.16 2.72 -5.95
C PRO A 475 20.47 3.39 -5.59
N MET A 476 21.23 3.90 -6.57
CA MET A 476 22.49 4.62 -6.33
C MET A 476 22.26 5.99 -5.69
N ILE A 477 21.22 6.74 -6.09
CA ILE A 477 20.87 8.01 -5.42
C ILE A 477 20.46 7.73 -3.98
N ARG A 478 19.72 6.64 -3.73
CA ARG A 478 19.33 6.25 -2.37
C ARG A 478 20.56 5.97 -1.49
N GLU A 479 21.52 5.18 -1.99
CA GLU A 479 22.76 4.87 -1.27
C GLU A 479 23.52 6.17 -0.90
N VAL A 480 23.72 7.07 -1.87
CA VAL A 480 24.41 8.36 -1.66
C VAL A 480 23.61 9.26 -0.71
N ALA A 481 22.29 9.36 -0.88
CA ALA A 481 21.45 10.20 -0.03
C ALA A 481 21.41 9.70 1.41
N VAL A 482 21.42 8.39 1.66
CA VAL A 482 21.51 7.82 3.01
C VAL A 482 22.84 8.22 3.67
N GLU A 483 23.96 8.15 2.93
CA GLU A 483 25.27 8.48 3.47
C GLU A 483 25.43 9.99 3.74
N GLU A 484 25.00 10.83 2.80
CA GLU A 484 25.15 12.28 2.91
C GLU A 484 24.15 12.92 3.87
N LEU A 485 22.86 12.53 3.77
CA LEU A 485 21.77 13.16 4.52
C LEU A 485 21.49 12.50 5.85
N LYS A 486 22.02 11.29 6.07
CA LYS A 486 22.00 10.54 7.34
C LYS A 486 20.61 10.52 7.98
N PRO A 487 19.61 9.88 7.35
CA PRO A 487 18.24 9.83 7.88
C PRO A 487 18.22 9.29 9.30
N SER A 488 17.56 10.01 10.20
CA SER A 488 17.49 9.68 11.63
C SER A 488 16.10 9.95 12.20
N VAL A 489 15.82 9.40 13.36
CA VAL A 489 14.53 9.56 14.06
C VAL A 489 14.17 11.03 14.22
N ASN A 490 15.15 11.87 14.59
CA ASN A 490 14.91 13.29 14.80
C ASN A 490 14.73 14.07 13.48
N ASN A 491 15.54 13.79 12.46
CA ASN A 491 15.51 14.57 11.24
C ASN A 491 14.52 14.07 10.17
N CYS A 492 13.85 12.94 10.41
CA CYS A 492 12.75 12.40 9.63
C CYS A 492 11.42 12.37 10.43
N SER A 493 11.31 13.18 11.48
CA SER A 493 10.17 13.15 12.40
C SER A 493 8.84 13.40 11.69
N VAL A 494 8.79 14.25 10.66
CA VAL A 494 7.56 14.52 9.89
C VAL A 494 6.97 13.22 9.31
N LEU A 495 7.80 12.36 8.71
CA LEU A 495 7.36 11.08 8.17
C LEU A 495 6.92 10.11 9.28
N LEU A 496 7.70 10.01 10.36
CA LEU A 496 7.38 9.12 11.48
C LEU A 496 6.06 9.54 12.16
N ASP A 497 5.89 10.83 12.43
CA ASP A 497 4.68 11.38 13.06
C ASP A 497 3.45 11.19 12.16
N SER A 498 3.60 11.31 10.82
CA SER A 498 2.53 11.00 9.85
C SER A 498 2.14 9.53 9.86
N LEU A 499 3.10 8.61 9.88
CA LEU A 499 2.83 7.17 9.95
C LEU A 499 2.16 6.78 11.27
N GLN A 500 2.57 7.38 12.40
CA GLN A 500 1.89 7.21 13.68
C GLN A 500 0.45 7.75 13.64
N GLY A 501 0.24 8.92 13.03
CA GLY A 501 -1.10 9.49 12.85
C GLY A 501 -2.01 8.56 12.05
N ILE A 502 -1.51 7.95 10.98
CA ILE A 502 -2.23 6.96 10.18
C ILE A 502 -2.56 5.72 11.01
N SER A 503 -1.64 5.24 11.82
CA SER A 503 -1.85 4.05 12.65
C SER A 503 -2.96 4.23 13.70
N LEU A 504 -3.28 5.46 14.08
CA LEU A 504 -4.36 5.79 15.01
C LEU A 504 -5.71 6.00 14.31
N MET A 505 -5.75 6.05 12.99
CA MET A 505 -7.01 6.22 12.24
C MET A 505 -7.73 4.87 12.05
N HIS A 506 -9.08 4.91 12.12
CA HIS A 506 -9.92 3.76 11.81
C HIS A 506 -10.40 3.85 10.34
N GLY A 507 -10.55 2.70 9.68
CA GLY A 507 -11.21 2.63 8.37
C GLY A 507 -10.32 2.91 7.14
N LEU A 508 -9.01 2.71 7.24
CA LEU A 508 -8.13 2.69 6.06
C LEU A 508 -8.30 1.38 5.27
N ASP A 509 -8.34 1.50 3.95
CA ASP A 509 -8.34 0.36 3.03
C ASP A 509 -7.07 -0.50 3.24
N PHE A 510 -7.23 -1.82 3.25
CA PHE A 510 -6.13 -2.78 3.40
C PHE A 510 -4.98 -2.53 2.41
N MET A 511 -5.28 -2.12 1.18
CA MET A 511 -4.26 -1.84 0.16
C MET A 511 -3.43 -0.59 0.49
N ASN A 512 -4.03 0.40 1.16
CA ASN A 512 -3.29 1.56 1.67
C ASN A 512 -2.35 1.17 2.82
N ASN A 513 -2.70 0.14 3.57
CA ASN A 513 -1.93 -0.35 4.72
C ASN A 513 -0.64 -1.05 4.28
N LYS A 514 -0.64 -1.81 3.17
CA LYS A 514 0.58 -2.46 2.65
C LYS A 514 1.71 -1.45 2.45
N GLN A 515 1.43 -0.27 1.92
CA GLN A 515 2.45 0.74 1.71
C GLN A 515 3.01 1.30 3.03
N VAL A 516 2.16 1.44 4.06
CA VAL A 516 2.61 1.78 5.41
C VAL A 516 3.51 0.68 5.96
N PHE A 517 3.11 -0.58 5.85
CA PHE A 517 3.87 -1.73 6.37
C PHE A 517 5.26 -1.81 5.75
N HIS A 518 5.36 -1.79 4.42
CA HIS A 518 6.65 -1.81 3.71
C HIS A 518 7.51 -0.58 4.00
N THR A 519 6.90 0.58 4.23
CA THR A 519 7.64 1.77 4.62
C THR A 519 8.23 1.61 6.01
N VAL A 520 7.50 1.04 6.96
CA VAL A 520 8.00 0.73 8.31
C VAL A 520 9.16 -0.26 8.26
N GLU A 521 9.06 -1.32 7.47
CA GLU A 521 10.17 -2.27 7.28
C GLU A 521 11.41 -1.60 6.69
N SER A 522 11.23 -0.70 5.73
CA SER A 522 12.32 0.10 5.16
C SER A 522 12.92 1.07 6.19
N ILE A 523 12.11 1.65 7.07
CA ILE A 523 12.56 2.49 8.18
C ILE A 523 13.42 1.68 9.13
N ILE A 524 12.97 0.51 9.59
CA ILE A 524 13.69 -0.38 10.51
C ILE A 524 15.12 -0.65 10.00
N THR A 525 15.27 -0.89 8.70
CA THR A 525 16.56 -1.26 8.10
C THR A 525 17.49 -0.05 7.81
N THR A 526 16.95 1.16 7.70
CA THR A 526 17.69 2.30 7.15
C THR A 526 17.92 3.44 8.15
N ILE A 527 16.99 3.68 9.09
CA ILE A 527 17.00 4.87 9.94
C ILE A 527 18.08 4.80 11.04
N ARG A 528 18.71 5.95 11.33
CA ARG A 528 19.63 6.09 12.48
C ARG A 528 18.81 6.39 13.74
N LYS A 529 19.11 5.67 14.81
CA LYS A 529 18.38 5.67 16.08
C LYS A 529 18.96 6.71 17.05
N ASP A 530 18.97 7.98 16.65
CA ASP A 530 19.51 9.09 17.44
C ASP A 530 18.57 9.54 18.58
N ASP A 531 17.34 9.05 18.60
CA ASP A 531 16.37 9.20 19.67
C ASP A 531 15.67 7.85 19.90
N THR A 532 16.24 7.04 20.76
CA THR A 532 15.76 5.66 21.01
C THR A 532 14.38 5.64 21.66
N ALA A 533 14.07 6.59 22.54
CA ALA A 533 12.77 6.63 23.23
C ALA A 533 11.64 6.93 22.22
N LYS A 534 11.84 7.95 21.37
CA LYS A 534 10.89 8.28 20.32
C LYS A 534 10.73 7.13 19.32
N TYR A 535 11.83 6.44 19.01
CA TYR A 535 11.82 5.31 18.09
C TYR A 535 11.08 4.10 18.66
N LEU A 536 11.27 3.74 19.93
CA LEU A 536 10.53 2.66 20.58
C LEU A 536 9.03 2.96 20.61
N LEU A 537 8.63 4.18 20.96
CA LEU A 537 7.22 4.60 20.91
C LEU A 537 6.62 4.49 19.50
N PHE A 538 7.40 4.84 18.47
CA PHE A 538 6.98 4.65 17.08
C PHE A 538 6.74 3.17 16.76
N LEU A 539 7.67 2.29 17.13
CA LEU A 539 7.55 0.85 16.89
C LEU A 539 6.34 0.23 17.60
N GLU A 540 6.08 0.63 18.85
CA GLU A 540 4.93 0.17 19.64
C GLU A 540 3.60 0.54 18.99
N ASN A 541 3.44 1.80 18.55
CA ASN A 541 2.22 2.27 17.90
C ASN A 541 1.98 1.56 16.57
N VAL A 542 3.03 1.39 15.78
CA VAL A 542 2.90 0.71 14.47
C VAL A 542 2.70 -0.80 14.63
N PHE A 543 3.25 -1.41 15.68
CA PHE A 543 2.99 -2.83 15.99
C PHE A 543 1.50 -3.09 16.18
N GLN A 544 0.81 -2.27 16.99
CA GLN A 544 -0.63 -2.39 17.22
C GLN A 544 -1.44 -2.27 15.91
N TYR A 545 -0.99 -1.38 15.04
CA TYR A 545 -1.60 -1.22 13.72
C TYR A 545 -1.41 -2.46 12.83
N MET A 546 -0.21 -3.04 12.80
CA MET A 546 0.07 -4.27 12.07
C MET A 546 -0.69 -5.48 12.63
N ASP A 547 -0.84 -5.57 13.95
CA ASP A 547 -1.65 -6.61 14.60
C ASP A 547 -3.12 -6.55 14.19
N LYS A 548 -3.69 -5.35 14.16
CA LYS A 548 -5.07 -5.13 13.69
C LYS A 548 -5.30 -5.72 12.29
N TYR A 549 -4.31 -5.62 11.40
CA TYR A 549 -4.36 -6.15 10.04
C TYR A 549 -3.65 -7.49 9.87
N ARG A 550 -3.21 -8.11 10.97
CA ARG A 550 -2.55 -9.44 11.01
C ARG A 550 -1.33 -9.55 10.08
N TYR A 551 -0.56 -8.47 9.96
CA TYR A 551 0.66 -8.48 9.15
C TYR A 551 1.84 -9.08 9.95
N GLU A 552 1.88 -10.43 10.05
CA GLU A 552 2.82 -11.18 10.89
C GLU A 552 4.30 -10.88 10.56
N ALA A 553 4.66 -10.69 9.27
CA ALA A 553 6.04 -10.40 8.88
C ALA A 553 6.55 -9.08 9.46
N GLY A 554 5.77 -8.00 9.37
CA GLY A 554 6.13 -6.70 9.93
C GLY A 554 6.16 -6.72 11.46
N MET A 555 5.20 -7.41 12.09
CA MET A 555 5.18 -7.60 13.55
C MET A 555 6.45 -8.32 14.04
N GLN A 556 6.87 -9.37 13.33
CA GLN A 556 8.10 -10.09 13.65
C GLN A 556 9.35 -9.20 13.51
N ALA A 557 9.43 -8.39 12.44
CA ALA A 557 10.52 -7.44 12.23
C ALA A 557 10.61 -6.40 13.37
N ILE A 558 9.46 -5.87 13.82
CA ILE A 558 9.41 -4.95 14.97
C ILE A 558 9.89 -5.63 16.26
N ILE A 559 9.45 -6.86 16.53
CA ILE A 559 9.87 -7.61 17.72
C ILE A 559 11.38 -7.85 17.71
N GLU A 560 11.95 -8.22 16.57
CA GLU A 560 13.39 -8.42 16.40
C GLU A 560 14.16 -7.11 16.65
N GLU A 561 13.68 -6.02 16.09
CA GLU A 561 14.25 -4.68 16.26
C GLU A 561 14.19 -4.21 17.70
N MET A 562 13.03 -4.27 18.36
CA MET A 562 12.89 -3.94 19.78
C MET A 562 13.77 -4.84 20.66
N THR A 563 13.88 -6.14 20.31
CA THR A 563 14.75 -7.08 21.03
C THR A 563 16.21 -6.65 20.95
N ALA A 564 16.67 -6.26 19.77
CA ALA A 564 18.05 -5.82 19.57
C ALA A 564 18.34 -4.51 20.32
N ILE A 565 17.42 -3.56 20.35
CA ILE A 565 17.57 -2.30 21.07
C ILE A 565 17.57 -2.53 22.58
N LEU A 566 16.64 -3.33 23.09
CA LEU A 566 16.45 -3.56 24.54
C LEU A 566 17.37 -4.64 25.11
N ALA A 567 18.28 -5.21 24.30
CA ALA A 567 19.35 -6.09 24.76
C ALA A 567 20.38 -5.34 25.65
N ASP A 568 20.50 -4.04 25.49
CA ASP A 568 21.24 -3.16 26.38
C ASP A 568 20.35 -2.72 27.53
N ASP A 569 20.69 -3.16 28.75
CA ASP A 569 19.91 -2.85 29.96
C ASP A 569 19.87 -1.35 30.30
N SER A 570 20.79 -0.56 29.78
CA SER A 570 20.83 0.89 29.98
C SER A 570 19.85 1.63 29.04
N VAL A 571 19.30 0.95 28.04
CA VAL A 571 18.41 1.52 27.03
C VAL A 571 16.96 1.10 27.28
N GLY A 572 16.03 2.03 27.09
CA GLY A 572 14.60 1.80 27.28
C GLY A 572 14.18 1.73 28.76
N THR A 573 12.89 1.68 28.98
CA THR A 573 12.23 1.63 30.28
C THR A 573 11.71 0.23 30.60
N SER A 574 11.21 0.02 31.82
CA SER A 574 10.46 -1.20 32.15
C SER A 574 9.17 -1.33 31.34
N ALA A 575 8.56 -0.20 30.93
CA ALA A 575 7.38 -0.19 30.07
C ALA A 575 7.70 -0.71 28.67
N ASP A 576 8.79 -0.24 28.02
CA ASP A 576 9.22 -0.73 26.70
C ASP A 576 9.51 -2.24 26.70
N ARG A 577 10.13 -2.74 27.79
CA ARG A 577 10.38 -4.20 27.95
C ARG A 577 9.09 -4.99 28.14
N ALA A 578 8.12 -4.42 28.87
CA ALA A 578 6.81 -5.03 29.05
C ALA A 578 6.04 -5.05 27.72
N CYS A 579 6.08 -3.96 26.94
CA CYS A 579 5.50 -3.90 25.58
C CYS A 579 6.11 -4.96 24.64
N LEU A 580 7.44 -5.16 24.69
CA LEU A 580 8.10 -6.21 23.91
C LEU A 580 7.60 -7.61 24.28
N LEU A 581 7.41 -7.89 25.56
CA LEU A 581 6.89 -9.19 26.02
C LEU A 581 5.43 -9.39 25.61
N ASP A 582 4.61 -8.36 25.66
CA ASP A 582 3.22 -8.37 25.17
C ASP A 582 3.19 -8.63 23.66
N ALA A 583 4.00 -7.91 22.89
CA ALA A 583 4.14 -8.13 21.44
C ALA A 583 4.55 -9.57 21.08
N ARG A 584 5.48 -10.16 21.85
CA ARG A 584 5.85 -11.57 21.68
C ARG A 584 4.70 -12.53 21.99
N ALA A 585 3.89 -12.21 23.00
CA ALA A 585 2.73 -13.01 23.37
C ALA A 585 1.67 -13.01 22.25
N VAL A 586 1.51 -11.91 21.52
CA VAL A 586 0.57 -11.81 20.39
C VAL A 586 0.92 -12.82 19.28
N LEU A 587 2.20 -12.98 18.93
CA LEU A 587 2.65 -13.93 17.89
C LEU A 587 2.81 -15.37 18.39
N GLU A 588 2.83 -15.63 19.70
CA GLU A 588 2.98 -16.97 20.26
C GLU A 588 1.69 -17.79 20.07
N LYS A 589 1.80 -19.01 19.57
CA LYS A 589 0.63 -19.89 19.30
C LYS A 589 0.21 -20.74 20.51
N ASN A 590 1.11 -20.91 21.47
CA ASN A 590 0.87 -21.74 22.65
C ASN A 590 0.31 -20.89 23.80
N THR A 591 -0.96 -21.08 24.15
CA THR A 591 -1.64 -20.30 25.20
C THR A 591 -0.90 -20.32 26.55
N LYS A 592 -0.24 -21.42 26.93
CA LYS A 592 0.53 -21.46 28.19
C LYS A 592 1.73 -20.51 28.13
N LYS A 593 2.46 -20.48 27.02
CA LYS A 593 3.58 -19.56 26.83
C LYS A 593 3.10 -18.11 26.72
N GLN A 594 1.94 -17.87 26.09
CA GLN A 594 1.31 -16.54 26.07
C GLN A 594 1.11 -16.04 27.50
N ILE A 595 0.52 -16.85 28.36
CA ILE A 595 0.30 -16.53 29.78
C ILE A 595 1.64 -16.23 30.47
N GLU A 596 2.64 -17.10 30.31
CA GLU A 596 3.97 -16.92 30.90
C GLU A 596 4.63 -15.58 30.48
N LEU A 597 4.50 -15.19 29.21
CA LEU A 597 5.02 -13.93 28.68
C LEU A 597 4.29 -12.71 29.26
N ILE A 598 2.96 -12.73 29.36
CA ILE A 598 2.22 -11.60 29.93
C ILE A 598 2.45 -11.49 31.45
N GLU A 599 2.53 -12.61 32.18
CA GLU A 599 2.93 -12.59 33.59
C GLU A 599 4.32 -12.01 33.80
N GLU A 600 5.25 -12.31 32.91
CA GLU A 600 6.59 -11.70 32.90
C GLU A 600 6.50 -10.19 32.62
N ALA A 601 5.69 -9.79 31.61
CA ALA A 601 5.50 -8.39 31.29
C ALA A 601 4.99 -7.58 32.50
N ILE A 602 4.01 -8.11 33.22
CA ILE A 602 3.48 -7.48 34.45
C ILE A 602 4.58 -7.37 35.52
N ARG A 603 5.39 -8.42 35.69
CA ARG A 603 6.51 -8.40 36.68
C ARG A 603 7.59 -7.37 36.31
N VAL A 604 7.94 -7.29 35.03
CA VAL A 604 8.95 -6.35 34.50
C VAL A 604 8.45 -4.91 34.60
N LEU A 605 7.15 -4.67 34.32
CA LEU A 605 6.55 -3.34 34.45
C LEU A 605 6.66 -2.79 35.86
N GLY A 606 6.50 -3.62 36.89
CA GLY A 606 6.68 -3.28 38.29
C GLY A 606 5.55 -2.40 38.83
N ASN A 607 5.94 -1.32 39.56
CA ASN A 607 4.97 -0.42 40.20
C ASN A 607 4.16 0.38 39.20
N VAL A 608 2.84 0.39 39.36
CA VAL A 608 1.92 1.17 38.52
C VAL A 608 1.92 2.63 38.93
N HIS A 609 1.98 3.53 37.97
CA HIS A 609 1.92 4.99 38.16
C HIS A 609 1.22 5.62 36.92
N PRO A 610 0.83 6.89 36.95
CA PRO A 610 0.05 7.49 35.83
C PRO A 610 0.65 7.31 34.44
N GLY A 611 1.97 7.22 34.30
CA GLY A 611 2.66 7.08 33.01
C GLY A 611 2.62 5.66 32.43
N ASN A 612 2.34 4.62 33.23
CA ASN A 612 2.28 3.23 32.76
C ASN A 612 0.95 2.53 33.12
N ALA A 613 0.01 3.23 33.72
CA ALA A 613 -1.25 2.66 34.19
C ALA A 613 -2.10 2.08 33.06
N HIS A 614 -2.09 2.70 31.87
CA HIS A 614 -2.81 2.19 30.70
C HIS A 614 -2.21 0.86 30.23
N LEU A 615 -0.88 0.78 30.10
CA LEU A 615 -0.20 -0.47 29.77
C LEU A 615 -0.46 -1.57 30.82
N ALA A 616 -0.39 -1.22 32.11
CA ALA A 616 -0.72 -2.17 33.19
C ALA A 616 -2.13 -2.72 33.04
N ALA A 617 -3.11 -1.86 32.78
CA ALA A 617 -4.50 -2.28 32.55
C ALA A 617 -4.63 -3.21 31.34
N ASN A 618 -3.97 -2.89 30.21
CA ASN A 618 -3.95 -3.72 29.01
C ASN A 618 -3.36 -5.11 29.27
N LEU A 619 -2.21 -5.19 29.95
CA LEU A 619 -1.57 -6.46 30.30
C LEU A 619 -2.48 -7.33 31.22
N HIS A 620 -3.15 -6.73 32.18
CA HIS A 620 -4.11 -7.45 33.03
C HIS A 620 -5.33 -7.95 32.22
N ALA A 621 -5.86 -7.14 31.32
CA ALA A 621 -6.97 -7.52 30.46
C ALA A 621 -6.59 -8.67 29.51
N ASN A 622 -5.40 -8.59 28.88
CA ASN A 622 -4.84 -9.62 28.01
C ASN A 622 -4.63 -10.94 28.78
N LEU A 623 -4.06 -10.88 29.99
CA LEU A 623 -3.89 -12.04 30.84
C LEU A 623 -5.24 -12.66 31.22
N GLY A 624 -6.23 -11.85 31.56
CA GLY A 624 -7.58 -12.30 31.83
C GLY A 624 -8.24 -13.00 30.63
N ALA A 625 -8.07 -12.46 29.43
CA ALA A 625 -8.55 -13.07 28.18
C ALA A 625 -7.87 -14.44 27.90
N LEU A 626 -6.56 -14.53 28.15
CA LEU A 626 -5.82 -15.78 27.99
C LEU A 626 -6.27 -16.85 29.01
N TYR A 627 -6.53 -16.48 30.28
CA TYR A 627 -7.07 -17.40 31.26
C TYR A 627 -8.51 -17.82 30.94
N HIS A 628 -9.32 -16.92 30.37
CA HIS A 628 -10.65 -17.28 29.84
C HIS A 628 -10.52 -18.34 28.74
N LYS A 629 -9.63 -18.13 27.77
CA LYS A 629 -9.32 -19.08 26.69
C LYS A 629 -8.83 -20.43 27.24
N ALA A 630 -8.09 -20.43 28.33
CA ALA A 630 -7.61 -21.62 29.03
C ALA A 630 -8.65 -22.28 29.95
N GLY A 631 -9.89 -21.75 30.04
CA GLY A 631 -10.98 -22.28 30.87
C GLY A 631 -10.84 -21.95 32.38
N ARG A 632 -9.90 -21.08 32.76
CA ARG A 632 -9.66 -20.68 34.15
C ARG A 632 -10.47 -19.40 34.50
N MET A 633 -11.78 -19.57 34.65
CA MET A 633 -12.73 -18.46 34.80
C MET A 633 -12.48 -17.62 36.07
N ASP A 634 -11.99 -18.26 37.15
CA ASP A 634 -11.58 -17.62 38.41
C ASP A 634 -10.48 -16.58 38.19
N LEU A 635 -9.43 -16.98 37.48
CA LEU A 635 -8.29 -16.10 37.17
C LEU A 635 -8.66 -15.07 36.10
N ALA A 636 -9.43 -15.46 35.09
CA ALA A 636 -9.93 -14.56 34.06
C ALA A 636 -10.67 -13.36 34.68
N LYS A 637 -11.60 -13.64 35.61
CA LYS A 637 -12.34 -12.60 36.35
C LYS A 637 -11.41 -11.73 37.17
N LEU A 638 -10.48 -12.34 37.93
CA LEU A 638 -9.54 -11.62 38.80
C LEU A 638 -8.71 -10.60 38.00
N TYR A 639 -8.07 -11.05 36.92
CA TYR A 639 -7.17 -10.19 36.17
C TYR A 639 -7.94 -9.13 35.37
N MET A 640 -9.07 -9.45 34.73
CA MET A 640 -9.88 -8.43 34.06
C MET A 640 -10.41 -7.38 35.02
N GLU A 641 -10.80 -7.78 36.25
CA GLU A 641 -11.25 -6.86 37.28
C GLU A 641 -10.14 -5.93 37.75
N GLN A 642 -8.90 -6.43 37.92
CA GLN A 642 -7.74 -5.62 38.20
C GLN A 642 -7.45 -4.59 37.11
N GLY A 643 -7.53 -5.00 35.82
CA GLY A 643 -7.42 -4.10 34.68
C GLY A 643 -8.44 -2.96 34.73
N VAL A 644 -9.72 -3.30 34.95
CA VAL A 644 -10.80 -2.30 35.05
C VAL A 644 -10.60 -1.36 36.25
N GLN A 645 -10.14 -1.88 37.38
CA GLN A 645 -9.82 -1.04 38.56
C GLN A 645 -8.73 -0.02 38.29
N LEU A 646 -7.67 -0.42 37.57
CA LEU A 646 -6.62 0.50 37.14
C LEU A 646 -7.14 1.59 36.21
N LEU A 647 -8.01 1.24 35.24
CA LEU A 647 -8.63 2.23 34.35
C LEU A 647 -9.49 3.24 35.13
N GLU A 648 -10.21 2.81 36.13
CA GLU A 648 -11.03 3.68 36.98
C GLU A 648 -10.18 4.55 37.92
N GLU A 649 -9.14 4.00 38.56
CA GLU A 649 -8.25 4.70 39.48
C GLU A 649 -7.50 5.85 38.82
N TYR A 650 -7.04 5.62 37.57
CA TYR A 650 -6.27 6.61 36.82
C TYR A 650 -7.10 7.43 35.82
N ASN A 651 -8.45 7.31 35.82
CA ASN A 651 -9.40 8.02 34.95
C ASN A 651 -9.17 7.77 33.43
N LEU A 652 -8.86 6.53 33.08
CA LEU A 652 -8.53 6.11 31.71
C LEU A 652 -9.71 5.44 30.97
N THR A 653 -10.92 5.42 31.52
CA THR A 653 -12.07 4.67 31.00
C THR A 653 -12.63 5.19 29.67
N GLY A 654 -12.20 6.36 29.20
CA GLY A 654 -12.69 6.99 27.97
C GLY A 654 -11.90 6.64 26.71
N TYR A 655 -10.79 5.94 26.82
CA TYR A 655 -9.99 5.51 25.67
C TYR A 655 -10.60 4.29 24.98
N HIS A 656 -10.42 4.16 23.67
CA HIS A 656 -10.98 3.05 22.87
C HIS A 656 -10.63 1.66 23.45
N ASP A 657 -9.36 1.42 23.75
CA ASP A 657 -8.90 0.14 24.30
C ASP A 657 -9.53 -0.14 25.67
N SER A 658 -9.69 0.88 26.49
CA SER A 658 -10.33 0.78 27.80
C SER A 658 -11.81 0.42 27.68
N VAL A 659 -12.50 0.96 26.67
CA VAL A 659 -13.89 0.60 26.37
C VAL A 659 -14.01 -0.88 26.02
N THR A 660 -13.12 -1.37 25.15
CA THR A 660 -13.07 -2.78 24.76
C THR A 660 -12.81 -3.70 25.96
N GLN A 661 -11.87 -3.33 26.85
CA GLN A 661 -11.57 -4.12 28.05
C GLN A 661 -12.76 -4.18 29.02
N ILE A 662 -13.44 -3.07 29.27
CA ILE A 662 -14.61 -3.03 30.16
C ILE A 662 -15.78 -3.81 29.54
N CYS A 663 -15.95 -3.76 28.21
CA CYS A 663 -16.93 -4.56 27.50
C CYS A 663 -16.65 -6.08 27.64
N ASN A 664 -15.39 -6.49 27.48
CA ASN A 664 -14.96 -7.88 27.63
C ASN A 664 -15.14 -8.36 29.08
N TYR A 665 -14.79 -7.54 30.05
CA TYR A 665 -15.06 -7.84 31.46
C TYR A 665 -16.55 -7.98 31.76
N ALA A 666 -17.39 -7.08 31.25
CA ALA A 666 -18.85 -7.14 31.42
C ALA A 666 -19.44 -8.40 30.79
N ALA A 667 -18.95 -8.83 29.61
CA ALA A 667 -19.36 -10.09 28.99
C ALA A 667 -18.98 -11.28 29.87
N LEU A 668 -17.74 -11.34 30.37
CA LEU A 668 -17.26 -12.42 31.25
C LEU A 668 -18.09 -12.54 32.53
N ILE A 669 -18.32 -11.44 33.27
CA ILE A 669 -19.11 -11.51 34.52
C ILE A 669 -20.57 -11.79 34.26
N THR A 670 -21.08 -11.51 33.07
CA THR A 670 -22.43 -11.91 32.64
C THR A 670 -22.53 -13.44 32.52
N ASP A 671 -21.53 -14.08 31.91
CA ASP A 671 -21.47 -15.54 31.77
C ASP A 671 -21.27 -16.23 33.13
N LEU A 672 -20.63 -15.55 34.08
CA LEU A 672 -20.46 -16.00 35.46
C LEU A 672 -21.68 -15.75 36.36
N GLY A 673 -22.80 -15.25 35.80
CA GLY A 673 -24.06 -15.07 36.51
C GLY A 673 -24.22 -13.74 37.25
N GLU A 674 -23.43 -12.72 36.90
CA GLU A 674 -23.50 -11.35 37.47
C GLU A 674 -24.03 -10.31 36.47
N PRO A 675 -25.12 -10.55 35.69
CA PRO A 675 -25.52 -9.66 34.59
C PRO A 675 -25.97 -8.27 35.06
N GLN A 676 -26.43 -8.15 36.32
CA GLN A 676 -26.80 -6.84 36.87
C GLN A 676 -25.61 -5.94 37.10
N ARG A 677 -24.50 -6.51 37.60
CA ARG A 677 -23.22 -5.79 37.78
C ARG A 677 -22.63 -5.38 36.45
N ALA A 678 -22.66 -6.28 35.44
CA ALA A 678 -22.24 -6.00 34.07
C ALA A 678 -23.01 -4.83 33.48
N TYR A 679 -24.32 -4.85 33.57
CA TYR A 679 -25.18 -3.79 33.03
C TYR A 679 -24.88 -2.43 33.67
N SER A 680 -24.68 -2.39 35.00
CA SER A 680 -24.35 -1.16 35.72
C SER A 680 -23.00 -0.58 35.30
N ALA A 681 -21.98 -1.43 35.10
CA ALA A 681 -20.68 -1.03 34.61
C ALA A 681 -20.76 -0.44 33.17
N LEU A 682 -21.46 -1.10 32.28
CA LEU A 682 -21.67 -0.64 30.90
C LEU A 682 -22.48 0.67 30.85
N LEU A 683 -23.46 0.85 31.75
CA LEU A 683 -24.22 2.09 31.80
C LEU A 683 -23.36 3.28 32.24
N LYS A 684 -22.44 3.07 33.20
CA LYS A 684 -21.46 4.07 33.62
C LYS A 684 -20.53 4.42 32.45
N LEU A 685 -19.99 3.39 31.79
CA LEU A 685 -19.10 3.55 30.61
C LEU A 685 -19.80 4.30 29.48
N ALA A 686 -21.04 3.95 29.15
CA ALA A 686 -21.82 4.62 28.12
C ALA A 686 -22.00 6.13 28.39
N ARG A 687 -22.12 6.54 29.65
CA ARG A 687 -22.19 7.96 30.03
C ARG A 687 -20.84 8.63 29.79
N THR A 688 -19.73 8.04 30.22
CA THR A 688 -18.39 8.58 30.01
C THR A 688 -18.07 8.75 28.53
N VAL A 689 -18.35 7.73 27.71
CA VAL A 689 -18.09 7.80 26.25
C VAL A 689 -18.97 8.87 25.60
N LYS A 690 -20.23 9.00 26.01
CA LYS A 690 -21.14 10.04 25.48
C LYS A 690 -20.69 11.46 25.83
N GLU A 691 -20.07 11.68 27.01
CA GLU A 691 -19.56 12.96 27.45
C GLU A 691 -18.26 13.36 26.72
N LEU A 692 -17.40 12.38 26.40
CA LEU A 692 -16.11 12.60 25.74
C LEU A 692 -16.18 12.58 24.22
N ASN A 693 -17.05 11.73 23.66
CA ASN A 693 -17.17 11.47 22.24
C ASN A 693 -18.64 11.66 21.78
N SER A 694 -18.92 11.33 20.54
CA SER A 694 -20.29 11.29 20.03
C SER A 694 -20.96 9.97 20.39
N ASN A 695 -22.30 9.97 20.47
CA ASN A 695 -23.10 8.73 20.58
C ASN A 695 -23.25 7.97 19.25
N GLN A 696 -22.49 8.38 18.22
CA GLN A 696 -22.40 7.75 16.90
C GLN A 696 -21.00 7.14 16.65
N CYS A 697 -20.15 7.01 17.68
CA CYS A 697 -18.82 6.44 17.56
C CYS A 697 -18.83 4.91 17.73
N LEU A 698 -17.77 4.24 17.24
CA LEU A 698 -17.57 2.80 17.34
C LEU A 698 -17.71 2.30 18.79
N ASP A 699 -17.06 3.02 19.74
CA ASP A 699 -17.08 2.67 21.16
C ASP A 699 -18.50 2.60 21.72
N PHE A 700 -19.33 3.56 21.37
CA PHE A 700 -20.71 3.55 21.81
C PHE A 700 -21.50 2.40 21.18
N GLY A 701 -21.19 2.05 19.90
CA GLY A 701 -21.74 0.89 19.22
C GLY A 701 -21.40 -0.44 19.94
N LEU A 702 -20.13 -0.62 20.31
CA LEU A 702 -19.66 -1.79 21.06
C LEU A 702 -20.35 -1.91 22.43
N ILE A 703 -20.43 -0.80 23.17
CA ILE A 703 -21.15 -0.78 24.46
C ILE A 703 -22.62 -1.20 24.27
N GLN A 704 -23.32 -0.66 23.26
CA GLN A 704 -24.70 -1.02 22.99
C GLN A 704 -24.84 -2.51 22.62
N GLN A 705 -23.92 -3.07 21.84
CA GLN A 705 -23.91 -4.50 21.49
C GLN A 705 -23.82 -5.37 22.74
N VAL A 706 -22.86 -5.07 23.65
CA VAL A 706 -22.66 -5.86 24.87
C VAL A 706 -23.81 -5.66 25.85
N MET A 707 -24.36 -4.43 25.98
CA MET A 707 -25.57 -4.19 26.78
C MET A 707 -26.76 -5.02 26.29
N GLY A 708 -26.92 -5.15 24.97
CA GLY A 708 -27.94 -6.01 24.38
C GLY A 708 -27.78 -7.47 24.80
N SER A 709 -26.56 -8.00 24.71
CA SER A 709 -26.24 -9.38 25.13
C SER A 709 -26.46 -9.60 26.64
N VAL A 710 -26.09 -8.63 27.48
CA VAL A 710 -26.36 -8.67 28.93
C VAL A 710 -27.88 -8.69 29.22
N CYS A 711 -28.68 -7.88 28.51
CA CYS A 711 -30.13 -7.86 28.64
C CYS A 711 -30.78 -9.20 28.25
N VAL A 712 -30.21 -9.88 27.24
CA VAL A 712 -30.64 -11.26 26.88
C VAL A 712 -30.51 -12.18 28.08
N VAL A 713 -29.39 -12.17 28.78
CA VAL A 713 -29.13 -13.02 29.97
C VAL A 713 -30.02 -12.62 31.14
N ARG A 714 -30.32 -11.33 31.29
CA ARG A 714 -31.27 -10.83 32.30
C ARG A 714 -32.74 -11.18 32.03
N GLY A 715 -33.08 -11.67 30.84
CA GLY A 715 -34.45 -11.96 30.40
C GLY A 715 -35.23 -10.72 29.95
N ASP A 716 -34.59 -9.57 29.74
CA ASP A 716 -35.22 -8.34 29.24
C ASP A 716 -35.10 -8.23 27.72
N ALA A 717 -35.96 -8.98 27.02
CA ALA A 717 -35.91 -9.07 25.56
C ALA A 717 -36.20 -7.71 24.86
N ALA A 718 -37.02 -6.85 25.46
CA ALA A 718 -37.32 -5.53 24.86
C ALA A 718 -36.10 -4.58 24.87
N GLN A 719 -35.42 -4.52 26.00
CA GLN A 719 -34.17 -3.74 26.11
C GLN A 719 -33.05 -4.34 25.26
N ALA A 720 -32.93 -5.66 25.23
CA ALA A 720 -31.97 -6.35 24.38
C ALA A 720 -32.13 -5.97 22.91
N GLN A 721 -33.35 -6.02 22.38
CA GLN A 721 -33.65 -5.63 21.01
C GLN A 721 -33.32 -4.15 20.74
N LEU A 722 -33.67 -3.27 21.66
CA LEU A 722 -33.39 -1.84 21.54
C LEU A 722 -31.89 -1.53 21.46
N HIS A 723 -31.09 -2.17 22.34
CA HIS A 723 -29.64 -2.00 22.36
C HIS A 723 -29.00 -2.56 21.10
N HIS A 724 -29.39 -3.75 20.64
CA HIS A 724 -28.89 -4.35 19.40
C HIS A 724 -29.25 -3.52 18.16
N GLN A 725 -30.45 -2.95 18.08
CA GLN A 725 -30.82 -2.05 16.99
C GLN A 725 -29.97 -0.79 16.98
N ARG A 726 -29.71 -0.19 18.14
CA ARG A 726 -28.81 0.99 18.26
C ARG A 726 -27.38 0.65 17.84
N ALA A 727 -26.86 -0.48 18.28
CA ALA A 727 -25.53 -0.96 17.89
C ALA A 727 -25.42 -1.10 16.37
N MET A 728 -26.42 -1.78 15.75
CA MET A 728 -26.43 -1.96 14.29
C MET A 728 -26.51 -0.65 13.54
N ALA A 729 -27.35 0.29 13.97
CA ALA A 729 -27.43 1.60 13.33
C ALA A 729 -26.09 2.36 13.36
N ILE A 730 -25.33 2.21 14.43
CA ILE A 730 -23.98 2.81 14.55
C ILE A 730 -22.99 2.06 13.65
N PHE A 731 -22.98 0.73 13.68
CA PHE A 731 -22.06 -0.07 12.87
C PHE A 731 -22.31 0.09 11.37
N GLU A 732 -23.56 0.28 10.94
CA GLU A 732 -23.89 0.59 9.55
C GLU A 732 -23.30 1.92 9.07
N VAL A 733 -23.09 2.88 9.96
CA VAL A 733 -22.42 4.13 9.67
C VAL A 733 -20.89 3.98 9.77
N VAL A 734 -20.39 3.37 10.86
CA VAL A 734 -18.95 3.29 11.14
C VAL A 734 -18.24 2.33 10.19
N PHE A 735 -18.86 1.21 9.84
CA PHE A 735 -18.33 0.20 8.93
C PHE A 735 -18.93 0.27 7.52
N GLU A 736 -19.36 1.45 7.09
CA GLU A 736 -19.93 1.62 5.75
C GLU A 736 -18.94 1.17 4.66
N ASP A 737 -17.64 1.40 4.88
CA ASP A 737 -16.54 1.01 4.00
C ASP A 737 -15.96 -0.40 4.28
N GLU A 738 -16.40 -1.07 5.36
CA GLU A 738 -15.88 -2.36 5.80
C GLU A 738 -17.02 -3.41 5.89
N PRO A 739 -17.59 -3.83 4.74
CA PRO A 739 -18.79 -4.68 4.72
C PRO A 739 -18.59 -6.04 5.40
N MET A 740 -17.35 -6.55 5.46
CA MET A 740 -17.03 -7.81 6.16
C MET A 740 -17.13 -7.65 7.68
N LEU A 741 -16.59 -6.57 8.22
CA LEU A 741 -16.74 -6.27 9.65
C LEU A 741 -18.20 -6.02 10.01
N LEU A 742 -18.93 -5.32 9.15
CA LEU A 742 -20.36 -5.11 9.34
C LEU A 742 -21.13 -6.44 9.34
N GLU A 743 -20.81 -7.36 8.44
CA GLU A 743 -21.43 -8.67 8.38
C GLU A 743 -21.06 -9.55 9.59
N GLU A 744 -19.83 -9.45 10.07
CA GLU A 744 -19.41 -10.10 11.32
C GLU A 744 -20.21 -9.59 12.51
N LYS A 745 -20.37 -8.28 12.65
CA LYS A 745 -21.20 -7.67 13.70
C LYS A 745 -22.68 -8.05 13.59
N ARG A 746 -23.21 -8.18 12.37
CA ARG A 746 -24.57 -8.72 12.14
C ARG A 746 -24.69 -10.16 12.62
N LYS A 747 -23.70 -11.00 12.37
CA LYS A 747 -23.68 -12.41 12.82
C LYS A 747 -23.60 -12.50 14.35
N GLU A 748 -22.70 -11.73 14.97
CA GLU A 748 -22.56 -11.68 16.43
C GLU A 748 -23.89 -11.29 17.11
N ILE A 749 -24.52 -10.22 16.66
CA ILE A 749 -25.81 -9.76 17.19
C ILE A 749 -26.93 -10.77 16.88
N GLY A 750 -26.93 -11.36 15.69
CA GLY A 750 -27.89 -12.38 15.28
C GLY A 750 -27.82 -13.64 16.13
N GLN A 751 -26.61 -14.10 16.48
CA GLN A 751 -26.41 -15.24 17.38
C GLN A 751 -26.90 -14.94 18.80
N ALA A 752 -26.62 -13.75 19.35
CA ALA A 752 -27.15 -13.35 20.65
C ALA A 752 -28.70 -13.33 20.69
N ALA A 753 -29.33 -12.85 19.61
CA ALA A 753 -30.80 -12.87 19.49
C ALA A 753 -31.42 -14.28 19.38
N LEU A 754 -30.71 -15.23 18.75
CA LEU A 754 -31.14 -16.63 18.68
C LEU A 754 -31.13 -17.32 20.05
N VAL A 755 -30.07 -17.07 20.83
CA VAL A 755 -29.97 -17.58 22.22
C VAL A 755 -31.11 -17.05 23.08
N SER A 756 -31.49 -15.77 22.90
CA SER A 756 -32.65 -15.16 23.56
C SER A 756 -33.98 -15.90 23.22
N ARG A 757 -34.19 -16.19 21.93
CA ARG A 757 -35.41 -16.89 21.49
C ARG A 757 -35.50 -18.32 22.04
N GLN A 758 -34.38 -19.05 22.09
CA GLN A 758 -34.34 -20.41 22.63
C GLN A 758 -34.59 -20.46 24.16
N LYS A 759 -34.06 -19.47 24.93
CA LYS A 759 -34.34 -19.35 26.38
C LYS A 759 -35.81 -19.03 26.65
N ASN A 760 -36.42 -18.12 25.88
CA ASN A 760 -37.83 -17.76 26.02
C ASN A 760 -38.79 -18.90 25.64
N GLN A 761 -38.43 -19.73 24.65
CA GLN A 761 -39.21 -20.93 24.34
C GLN A 761 -39.16 -22.00 25.43
N LYS A 762 -38.07 -22.10 26.22
CA LYS A 762 -37.96 -22.99 27.38
C LYS A 762 -38.69 -22.50 28.63
N LEU A 763 -39.05 -21.20 28.69
CA LEU A 763 -39.81 -20.60 29.78
C LEU A 763 -41.35 -20.61 29.52
N LEU A 764 -41.76 -20.94 28.31
CA LEU A 764 -43.19 -21.04 27.90
C LEU A 764 -43.68 -22.50 27.78
N VAL A 765 -42.90 -23.49 28.22
CA VAL A 765 -43.27 -24.89 28.44
C VAL A 765 -43.00 -25.24 29.89
#